data_fa072496ceadc5099c70881099397939
#
_entry.id   fa072496ceadc5099c70881099397939
#
_cell.length_a   1.000
_cell.length_b   1.000
_cell.length_c   1.000
_cell.angle_alpha   90.00
_cell.angle_beta   90.00
_cell.angle_gamma   90.00
#
_symmetry.space_group_name_H-M   'P 1'
#
loop_
_entity.id
_entity.type
_entity.pdbx_description
1 polymer ?
#
loop_
_entity_poly.entity_id
_entity_poly.type
_entity_poly.pdbx_seq_one_letter_code
_entity_poly.pdbx_strand_id
1 'polypeptide(L)'
;MKHADIIKTLDLEQKCALLSGETVFTTRALPGKGIPAITLSDGPNGVRKQAGAADHLGLNPSVPATCFPTSATVANSWDPALGEALGRAMGEEAAAQGVSVLLGPGLNIKRSPLCGRNFEYFSEDPYLAGKMAAAYVRGIQENGISACPKHFAANSQELRRMASDSILDERTFREIYLTGFEMVVKEAKPKTIMSAYNLINGTYANENAHLLQEILRKDWGFEGAVVTDWGGSNDHALGVKNGSTLEMPCPGDDSIRELVKAVETGKITEADVDARLEELLELVFTTKAAVDAAPSKFDAAAHHALARQAAAQSIVLLKNQDSLLPLTKGETVAVIGDFAKTPRYQGAGSSAVNSIQVDSFLDCLAESGLNSVGYAQGFDRQGKADQALQDEAVLLAKNAKVVLLCMGLDEIKESEGIDRADMQLAQNQLDLLAAVAAVNPNVVVLLSAGSSLESQWIKDCKALVYGCLGGQAGAGALVEVLTGAQNPSGKLAETWACRYADTPARENFGGQGRTVEYRESLYVGYRYYDTAGVPTAFPFGYGLSYTSFAYSDLQADAQGVTLTVTNTGSCAGAEVVQLYVAKPDAKIFRPAKELKGFAKVELAAGESKTITIPLDDKAFRYWNVKTDRWEVEGGSYQLLVGASSADIRLTAVVTVEGTNAPDPYAGLAMPHYMTGEVAQVPDAEYEALLGRPLPEGKVRIDRNMTLGEMGHGRSPLGWIAAAVLGALLNRSIKKGKPDLNILFQYNMPLRALAKMTNGAISMGMVDGIVMELKGFWIIGILRVIWEALKNVVLNSRMEERLKNS
;
A
#
# COMPACT_ATOMS: atom_id res chain seq x y z
N MET A 1 13.62 -2.11 31.33
CA MET A 1 14.59 -2.43 30.25
C MET A 1 15.12 -3.84 30.48
N LYS A 2 14.82 -4.75 29.56
CA LYS A 2 15.26 -6.15 29.59
C LYS A 2 16.77 -6.28 29.28
N HIS A 3 17.29 -5.36 28.46
CA HIS A 3 18.65 -5.38 27.97
C HIS A 3 19.57 -4.33 28.64
N ALA A 4 19.16 -3.80 29.80
CA ALA A 4 19.90 -2.77 30.52
C ALA A 4 21.36 -3.13 30.82
N ASP A 5 21.66 -4.41 31.07
CA ASP A 5 23.02 -4.86 31.37
C ASP A 5 23.93 -4.79 30.14
N ILE A 6 23.42 -5.09 28.97
CA ILE A 6 24.13 -4.94 27.69
C ILE A 6 24.33 -3.46 27.39
N ILE A 7 23.28 -2.65 27.47
CA ILE A 7 23.29 -1.22 27.16
C ILE A 7 24.33 -0.49 28.02
N LYS A 8 24.46 -0.84 29.28
CA LYS A 8 25.50 -0.25 30.20
C LYS A 8 26.93 -0.56 29.79
N THR A 9 27.18 -1.61 29.03
CA THR A 9 28.53 -1.95 28.55
C THR A 9 28.95 -1.20 27.29
N LEU A 10 28.02 -0.50 26.65
CA LEU A 10 28.23 0.23 25.41
C LEU A 10 28.65 1.67 25.74
N ASP A 11 29.65 2.17 25.02
CA ASP A 11 29.94 3.59 24.98
C ASP A 11 28.93 4.35 24.08
N LEU A 12 28.96 5.67 24.12
CA LEU A 12 27.98 6.49 23.38
C LEU A 12 28.10 6.31 21.87
N GLU A 13 29.30 6.12 21.32
CA GLU A 13 29.51 5.91 19.89
C GLU A 13 28.88 4.57 19.44
N GLN A 14 29.10 3.50 20.22
CA GLN A 14 28.51 2.18 19.99
C GLN A 14 26.97 2.23 20.05
N LYS A 15 26.41 2.90 21.07
CA LYS A 15 24.98 3.11 21.21
C LYS A 15 24.38 3.80 19.98
N CYS A 16 24.99 4.89 19.56
CA CYS A 16 24.53 5.65 18.40
C CYS A 16 24.70 4.86 17.09
N ALA A 17 25.76 4.07 16.94
CA ALA A 17 26.03 3.28 15.76
C ALA A 17 24.99 2.19 15.52
N LEU A 18 24.50 1.56 16.58
CA LEU A 18 23.46 0.53 16.48
C LEU A 18 22.13 1.05 15.94
N LEU A 19 21.81 2.33 16.11
CA LEU A 19 20.55 2.93 15.66
C LEU A 19 20.51 3.25 14.17
N SER A 20 21.54 2.84 13.41
CA SER A 20 21.61 2.98 11.95
C SER A 20 21.97 1.66 11.30
N GLY A 21 21.46 1.44 10.07
CA GLY A 21 21.84 0.29 9.26
C GLY A 21 23.33 0.29 8.93
N GLU A 22 23.90 -0.90 8.80
CA GLU A 22 25.29 -1.10 8.35
C GLU A 22 25.36 -1.25 6.83
N THR A 23 24.40 -1.96 6.27
CA THR A 23 24.22 -2.10 4.83
C THR A 23 22.82 -1.68 4.42
N VAL A 24 22.51 -1.84 3.14
CA VAL A 24 21.17 -1.51 2.63
C VAL A 24 20.06 -2.27 3.36
N PHE A 25 20.33 -3.49 3.84
CA PHE A 25 19.33 -4.37 4.44
C PHE A 25 19.78 -5.06 5.74
N THR A 26 20.85 -4.64 6.37
CA THR A 26 21.29 -5.23 7.65
C THR A 26 21.51 -4.19 8.72
N THR A 27 21.19 -4.58 9.95
CA THR A 27 21.62 -3.83 11.13
C THR A 27 23.11 -4.03 11.41
N ARG A 28 23.68 -3.19 12.26
CA ARG A 28 25.08 -3.31 12.70
C ARG A 28 25.24 -4.41 13.73
N ALA A 29 26.33 -5.19 13.59
CA ALA A 29 26.78 -6.14 14.60
C ALA A 29 27.82 -5.50 15.53
N LEU A 30 27.82 -5.89 16.80
CA LEU A 30 28.92 -5.68 17.74
C LEU A 30 29.29 -7.02 18.38
N PRO A 31 30.13 -7.86 17.71
CA PRO A 31 30.43 -9.21 18.18
C PRO A 31 31.07 -9.24 19.54
N GLY A 32 31.97 -8.27 19.86
CA GLY A 32 32.62 -8.13 21.17
C GLY A 32 31.64 -7.87 22.33
N LYS A 33 30.40 -7.46 22.01
CA LYS A 33 29.32 -7.24 22.99
C LYS A 33 28.20 -8.29 22.86
N GLY A 34 28.39 -9.30 22.01
CA GLY A 34 27.38 -10.34 21.78
C GLY A 34 26.14 -9.87 21.02
N ILE A 35 26.19 -8.75 20.30
CA ILE A 35 25.09 -8.20 19.52
C ILE A 35 25.25 -8.63 18.05
N PRO A 36 24.37 -9.51 17.52
CA PRO A 36 24.44 -9.92 16.12
C PRO A 36 23.77 -8.89 15.20
N ALA A 37 24.12 -8.92 13.91
CA ALA A 37 23.32 -8.27 12.87
C ALA A 37 22.07 -9.09 12.54
N ILE A 38 21.02 -8.41 12.13
CA ILE A 38 19.83 -9.04 11.53
C ILE A 38 19.60 -8.48 10.12
N THR A 39 18.89 -9.28 9.29
CA THR A 39 18.56 -8.93 7.92
C THR A 39 17.10 -8.50 7.83
N LEU A 40 16.85 -7.37 7.19
CA LEU A 40 15.54 -6.91 6.72
C LEU A 40 15.40 -7.27 5.25
N SER A 41 14.19 -7.43 4.75
CA SER A 41 13.93 -7.68 3.32
C SER A 41 12.59 -7.12 2.90
N ASP A 42 12.52 -6.58 1.70
CA ASP A 42 11.24 -6.28 1.07
C ASP A 42 10.38 -7.53 0.95
N GLY A 43 9.05 -7.35 0.93
CA GLY A 43 8.19 -8.50 0.77
C GLY A 43 6.73 -8.36 1.18
N PRO A 44 5.95 -7.40 0.64
CA PRO A 44 4.52 -7.32 0.95
C PRO A 44 3.70 -8.47 0.33
N ASN A 45 4.19 -9.10 -0.75
CA ASN A 45 3.55 -10.22 -1.42
C ASN A 45 4.50 -11.40 -1.75
N GLY A 46 5.61 -11.50 -1.03
CA GLY A 46 6.63 -12.54 -1.16
C GLY A 46 8.00 -11.99 -0.80
N VAL A 47 8.91 -12.84 -0.36
CA VAL A 47 10.23 -12.44 0.10
C VAL A 47 11.07 -11.94 -1.06
N ARG A 48 11.66 -10.77 -0.91
CA ARG A 48 12.55 -10.17 -1.91
C ARG A 48 13.93 -9.90 -1.32
N LYS A 49 14.60 -10.94 -0.85
CA LYS A 49 15.96 -10.85 -0.37
C LYS A 49 16.92 -10.67 -1.54
N GLN A 50 17.62 -9.53 -1.60
CA GLN A 50 18.56 -9.26 -2.67
C GLN A 50 19.78 -10.19 -2.59
N ALA A 51 20.26 -10.64 -3.77
CA ALA A 51 21.44 -11.49 -3.90
C ALA A 51 22.61 -10.64 -4.40
N GLY A 52 23.68 -10.55 -3.63
CA GLY A 52 24.87 -9.75 -3.98
C GLY A 52 24.73 -8.27 -3.62
N ALA A 53 25.18 -7.37 -4.52
CA ALA A 53 25.10 -5.93 -4.28
C ALA A 53 23.63 -5.48 -4.21
N ALA A 54 23.26 -4.86 -3.10
CA ALA A 54 21.90 -4.39 -2.88
C ALA A 54 21.67 -3.01 -3.51
N ASP A 55 20.45 -2.74 -3.96
CA ASP A 55 19.98 -1.42 -4.41
C ASP A 55 18.71 -0.99 -3.66
N HIS A 56 18.37 0.30 -3.78
CA HIS A 56 17.25 0.91 -3.06
C HIS A 56 15.89 0.73 -3.75
N LEU A 57 15.86 0.38 -5.05
CA LEU A 57 14.63 0.25 -5.84
C LEU A 57 14.30 -1.19 -6.22
N GLY A 58 15.18 -2.09 -5.84
CA GLY A 58 14.95 -3.48 -6.08
C GLY A 58 15.13 -3.91 -7.54
N LEU A 59 16.07 -3.33 -8.24
CA LEU A 59 16.39 -3.69 -9.62
C LEU A 59 17.40 -4.82 -9.73
N ASN A 60 18.21 -5.03 -8.67
CA ASN A 60 19.19 -6.10 -8.62
C ASN A 60 18.51 -7.46 -8.37
N PRO A 61 19.15 -8.56 -8.84
CA PRO A 61 18.63 -9.91 -8.64
C PRO A 61 18.37 -10.21 -7.16
N SER A 62 17.26 -10.88 -6.88
CA SER A 62 16.90 -11.38 -5.56
C SER A 62 16.86 -12.90 -5.54
N VAL A 63 16.93 -13.46 -4.34
CA VAL A 63 16.78 -14.91 -4.12
C VAL A 63 15.38 -15.32 -4.58
N PRO A 64 15.23 -16.44 -5.32
CA PRO A 64 13.92 -16.93 -5.71
C PRO A 64 13.02 -17.20 -4.51
N ALA A 65 11.76 -16.79 -4.61
CA ALA A 65 10.74 -16.95 -3.60
C ALA A 65 9.35 -17.12 -4.24
N THR A 66 8.34 -17.47 -3.45
CA THR A 66 6.98 -17.53 -3.93
C THR A 66 6.41 -16.12 -4.06
N CYS A 67 5.95 -15.76 -5.24
CA CYS A 67 5.17 -14.54 -5.46
C CYS A 67 3.69 -14.83 -5.23
N PHE A 68 3.19 -14.46 -4.06
CA PHE A 68 1.77 -14.53 -3.73
C PHE A 68 0.98 -13.41 -4.43
N PRO A 69 -0.35 -13.50 -4.49
CA PRO A 69 -1.18 -12.39 -4.97
C PRO A 69 -0.89 -11.10 -4.18
N THR A 70 -0.97 -9.96 -4.85
CA THR A 70 -0.73 -8.66 -4.19
C THR A 70 -1.78 -8.37 -3.11
N SER A 71 -1.47 -7.47 -2.16
CA SER A 71 -2.41 -7.08 -1.10
C SER A 71 -3.75 -6.59 -1.66
N ALA A 72 -3.73 -5.82 -2.77
CA ALA A 72 -4.93 -5.39 -3.46
C ALA A 72 -5.78 -6.56 -3.98
N THR A 73 -5.13 -7.63 -4.43
CA THR A 73 -5.80 -8.85 -4.87
C THR A 73 -6.41 -9.57 -3.69
N VAL A 74 -5.61 -9.87 -2.68
CA VAL A 74 -6.08 -10.68 -1.53
C VAL A 74 -7.17 -9.95 -0.74
N ALA A 75 -7.17 -8.61 -0.71
CA ALA A 75 -8.24 -7.84 -0.09
C ALA A 75 -9.61 -8.14 -0.70
N ASN A 76 -9.67 -8.46 -2.00
CA ASN A 76 -10.92 -8.87 -2.66
C ASN A 76 -11.46 -10.22 -2.16
N SER A 77 -10.66 -11.03 -1.46
CA SER A 77 -11.15 -12.26 -0.82
C SER A 77 -12.05 -11.98 0.38
N TRP A 78 -11.88 -10.84 1.04
CA TRP A 78 -12.53 -10.51 2.32
C TRP A 78 -12.38 -11.61 3.36
N ASP A 79 -11.23 -12.27 3.36
CA ASP A 79 -10.94 -13.43 4.20
C ASP A 79 -9.64 -13.23 4.99
N PRO A 80 -9.74 -12.76 6.26
CA PRO A 80 -8.58 -12.63 7.12
C PRO A 80 -7.85 -13.95 7.41
N ALA A 81 -8.56 -15.10 7.42
CA ALA A 81 -7.91 -16.39 7.64
C ALA A 81 -7.00 -16.78 6.47
N LEU A 82 -7.44 -16.49 5.23
CA LEU A 82 -6.59 -16.62 4.05
C LEU A 82 -5.38 -15.68 4.13
N GLY A 83 -5.60 -14.44 4.56
CA GLY A 83 -4.53 -13.47 4.77
C GLY A 83 -3.49 -13.96 5.78
N GLU A 84 -3.93 -14.58 6.88
CA GLU A 84 -3.05 -15.16 7.91
C GLU A 84 -2.26 -16.36 7.39
N ALA A 85 -2.88 -17.22 6.59
CA ALA A 85 -2.21 -18.35 5.94
C ALA A 85 -1.11 -17.88 4.97
N LEU A 86 -1.38 -16.85 4.17
CA LEU A 86 -0.38 -16.22 3.30
C LEU A 86 0.76 -15.59 4.10
N GLY A 87 0.43 -14.87 5.18
CA GLY A 87 1.42 -14.32 6.10
C GLY A 87 2.34 -15.39 6.68
N ARG A 88 1.77 -16.54 7.10
CA ARG A 88 2.54 -17.67 7.63
C ARG A 88 3.51 -18.24 6.58
N ALA A 89 3.06 -18.45 5.36
CA ALA A 89 3.90 -18.95 4.28
C ALA A 89 5.04 -17.97 3.93
N MET A 90 4.75 -16.68 3.85
CA MET A 90 5.78 -15.65 3.63
C MET A 90 6.78 -15.59 4.79
N GLY A 91 6.31 -15.72 6.03
CA GLY A 91 7.16 -15.78 7.21
C GLY A 91 8.08 -17.00 7.24
N GLU A 92 7.59 -18.16 6.81
CA GLU A 92 8.36 -19.40 6.67
C GLU A 92 9.48 -19.21 5.64
N GLU A 93 9.20 -18.68 4.45
CA GLU A 93 10.22 -18.39 3.44
C GLU A 93 11.24 -17.37 3.92
N ALA A 94 10.79 -16.30 4.59
CA ALA A 94 11.66 -15.27 5.12
C ALA A 94 12.64 -15.85 6.17
N ALA A 95 12.13 -16.62 7.14
CA ALA A 95 12.96 -17.27 8.15
C ALA A 95 13.96 -18.24 7.52
N ALA A 96 13.52 -19.07 6.56
CA ALA A 96 14.36 -20.01 5.83
C ALA A 96 15.48 -19.32 5.03
N GLN A 97 15.23 -18.12 4.55
CA GLN A 97 16.22 -17.29 3.85
C GLN A 97 17.08 -16.42 4.79
N GLY A 98 16.94 -16.55 6.10
CA GLY A 98 17.70 -15.76 7.06
C GLY A 98 17.25 -14.31 7.21
N VAL A 99 15.97 -14.02 6.96
CA VAL A 99 15.37 -12.70 7.09
C VAL A 99 14.67 -12.59 8.44
N SER A 100 15.07 -11.61 9.24
CA SER A 100 14.51 -11.34 10.57
C SER A 100 13.33 -10.39 10.56
N VAL A 101 13.27 -9.49 9.57
CA VAL A 101 12.20 -8.50 9.42
C VAL A 101 11.73 -8.49 7.97
N LEU A 102 10.48 -8.87 7.75
CA LEU A 102 9.83 -8.78 6.45
C LEU A 102 9.07 -7.45 6.35
N LEU A 103 9.46 -6.60 5.37
CA LEU A 103 8.97 -5.23 5.19
C LEU A 103 7.60 -5.24 4.51
N GLY A 104 6.60 -5.57 5.26
CA GLY A 104 5.20 -5.68 4.86
C GLY A 104 4.31 -6.09 6.03
N PRO A 105 2.98 -6.05 5.81
CA PRO A 105 2.26 -5.61 4.62
C PRO A 105 2.17 -4.08 4.46
N GLY A 106 1.90 -3.62 3.22
CA GLY A 106 1.49 -2.24 2.97
C GLY A 106 -0.01 -2.06 3.23
N LEU A 107 -0.40 -1.01 3.98
CA LEU A 107 -1.82 -0.79 4.32
C LEU A 107 -2.25 0.68 4.24
N ASN A 108 -1.56 1.51 3.49
CA ASN A 108 -2.04 2.86 3.20
C ASN A 108 -3.39 2.82 2.48
N ILE A 109 -4.21 3.84 2.73
CA ILE A 109 -5.53 3.94 2.12
C ILE A 109 -5.41 4.26 0.63
N LYS A 110 -6.18 3.56 -0.20
CA LYS A 110 -6.34 3.85 -1.64
C LYS A 110 -7.17 5.13 -1.80
N ARG A 111 -6.51 6.27 -1.60
CA ARG A 111 -7.14 7.60 -1.65
C ARG A 111 -7.55 8.00 -3.06
N SER A 112 -6.69 7.69 -4.02
CA SER A 112 -6.91 7.96 -5.44
C SER A 112 -6.55 6.74 -6.27
N PRO A 113 -7.31 6.44 -7.33
CA PRO A 113 -6.98 5.35 -8.25
C PRO A 113 -5.67 5.57 -9.02
N LEU A 114 -5.14 6.80 -9.02
CA LEU A 114 -3.89 7.12 -9.72
C LEU A 114 -2.64 6.78 -8.92
N CYS A 115 -2.71 6.47 -7.62
CA CYS A 115 -1.53 6.12 -6.84
C CYS A 115 -0.85 4.86 -7.40
N GLY A 116 0.42 4.99 -7.79
CA GLY A 116 1.17 3.92 -8.45
C GLY A 116 1.35 2.66 -7.61
N ARG A 117 1.28 2.76 -6.28
CA ARG A 117 1.40 1.63 -5.33
C ARG A 117 0.06 1.06 -4.85
N ASN A 118 -1.06 1.42 -5.47
CA ASN A 118 -2.37 0.87 -5.06
C ASN A 118 -2.41 -0.66 -5.11
N PHE A 119 -1.65 -1.30 -5.99
CA PHE A 119 -1.54 -2.75 -6.06
C PHE A 119 -1.01 -3.39 -4.76
N GLU A 120 -0.23 -2.64 -3.98
CA GLU A 120 0.43 -3.09 -2.74
C GLU A 120 -0.43 -2.83 -1.49
N TYR A 121 -1.50 -2.04 -1.62
CA TYR A 121 -2.38 -1.65 -0.52
C TYR A 121 -3.71 -2.38 -0.58
N PHE A 122 -4.28 -2.73 0.59
CA PHE A 122 -5.48 -3.56 0.65
C PHE A 122 -6.73 -2.86 0.11
N SER A 123 -7.09 -1.69 0.66
CA SER A 123 -8.43 -1.13 0.44
C SER A 123 -8.47 0.39 0.55
N GLU A 124 -9.56 0.99 0.04
CA GLU A 124 -10.00 2.35 0.35
C GLU A 124 -10.64 2.45 1.74
N ASP A 125 -11.05 1.31 2.31
CA ASP A 125 -11.72 1.23 3.61
C ASP A 125 -10.72 0.85 4.71
N PRO A 126 -10.59 1.66 5.79
CA PRO A 126 -9.63 1.42 6.85
C PRO A 126 -9.95 0.19 7.71
N TYR A 127 -11.23 -0.22 7.82
CA TYR A 127 -11.62 -1.40 8.58
C TYR A 127 -11.21 -2.68 7.86
N LEU A 128 -11.54 -2.79 6.56
CA LEU A 128 -11.11 -3.93 5.74
C LEU A 128 -9.59 -4.01 5.65
N ALA A 129 -8.92 -2.88 5.36
CA ALA A 129 -7.47 -2.82 5.30
C ALA A 129 -6.81 -3.26 6.62
N GLY A 130 -7.34 -2.79 7.75
CA GLY A 130 -6.84 -3.12 9.09
C GLY A 130 -7.01 -4.60 9.44
N LYS A 131 -8.18 -5.21 9.16
CA LYS A 131 -8.44 -6.64 9.43
C LYS A 131 -7.54 -7.54 8.59
N MET A 132 -7.39 -7.24 7.29
CA MET A 132 -6.52 -8.00 6.40
C MET A 132 -5.05 -7.87 6.79
N ALA A 133 -4.58 -6.66 7.05
CA ALA A 133 -3.20 -6.41 7.45
C ALA A 133 -2.86 -7.04 8.81
N ALA A 134 -3.75 -6.97 9.80
CA ALA A 134 -3.55 -7.60 11.10
C ALA A 134 -3.40 -9.13 10.96
N ALA A 135 -4.18 -9.76 10.09
CA ALA A 135 -4.06 -11.18 9.80
C ALA A 135 -2.70 -11.53 9.17
N TYR A 136 -2.25 -10.76 8.17
CA TYR A 136 -0.91 -10.94 7.59
C TYR A 136 0.20 -10.83 8.64
N VAL A 137 0.12 -9.81 9.51
CA VAL A 137 1.13 -9.60 10.58
C VAL A 137 1.16 -10.80 11.54
N ARG A 138 -0.01 -11.32 11.96
CA ARG A 138 -0.05 -12.51 12.82
C ARG A 138 0.63 -13.70 12.15
N GLY A 139 0.23 -14.00 10.89
CA GLY A 139 0.80 -15.13 10.16
C GLY A 139 2.33 -15.03 9.97
N ILE A 140 2.85 -13.86 9.57
CA ILE A 140 4.29 -13.65 9.43
C ILE A 140 5.00 -13.90 10.77
N GLN A 141 4.46 -13.37 11.86
CA GLN A 141 5.07 -13.43 13.19
C GLN A 141 4.96 -14.80 13.89
N GLU A 142 4.09 -15.70 13.43
CA GLU A 142 4.06 -17.09 13.90
C GLU A 142 5.40 -17.82 13.71
N ASN A 143 6.21 -17.38 12.74
CA ASN A 143 7.56 -17.90 12.49
C ASN A 143 8.63 -17.26 13.38
N GLY A 144 8.25 -16.43 14.35
CA GLY A 144 9.15 -15.78 15.29
C GLY A 144 9.87 -14.54 14.74
N ILE A 145 9.87 -14.32 13.42
CA ILE A 145 10.39 -13.12 12.77
C ILE A 145 9.47 -11.92 12.99
N SER A 146 9.82 -10.75 12.48
CA SER A 146 8.99 -9.55 12.53
C SER A 146 8.31 -9.29 11.19
N ALA A 147 7.02 -9.00 11.22
CA ALA A 147 6.39 -8.20 10.17
C ALA A 147 6.68 -6.72 10.39
N CYS A 148 6.64 -5.91 9.32
CA CYS A 148 6.85 -4.47 9.38
C CYS A 148 5.75 -3.76 8.57
N PRO A 149 4.54 -3.58 9.15
CA PRO A 149 3.46 -2.86 8.48
C PRO A 149 3.89 -1.45 8.08
N LYS A 150 3.45 -1.02 6.87
CA LYS A 150 3.95 0.21 6.22
C LYS A 150 2.87 0.87 5.36
N HIS A 151 3.00 2.17 5.04
CA HIS A 151 3.95 3.18 5.51
C HIS A 151 3.23 4.11 6.47
N PHE A 152 3.67 4.20 7.69
CA PHE A 152 3.03 4.93 8.79
C PHE A 152 3.45 6.41 8.81
N ALA A 153 2.61 7.37 8.30
CA ALA A 153 1.27 7.23 7.77
C ALA A 153 0.98 8.26 6.67
N ALA A 154 -0.23 8.18 6.07
CA ALA A 154 -0.71 9.13 5.07
C ALA A 154 0.22 9.29 3.84
N ASN A 155 0.85 8.20 3.39
CA ASN A 155 1.62 8.13 2.15
C ASN A 155 0.76 7.48 1.07
N SER A 156 -0.13 8.27 0.45
CA SER A 156 -1.12 7.79 -0.51
C SER A 156 -0.85 8.26 -1.95
N GLN A 157 0.38 8.64 -2.26
CA GLN A 157 0.88 8.99 -3.60
C GLN A 157 2.37 8.72 -3.72
N GLU A 158 2.86 8.59 -4.95
CA GLU A 158 4.27 8.34 -5.26
C GLU A 158 5.03 9.59 -5.69
N LEU A 159 4.34 10.51 -6.36
CA LEU A 159 4.96 11.77 -6.81
C LEU A 159 5.50 12.56 -5.61
N ARG A 160 6.82 12.79 -5.61
CA ARG A 160 7.53 13.57 -4.58
C ARG A 160 7.31 13.06 -3.14
N ARG A 161 7.04 11.77 -2.95
CA ARG A 161 6.70 11.16 -1.67
C ARG A 161 7.70 11.46 -0.54
N MET A 162 9.00 11.66 -0.84
CA MET A 162 10.03 11.99 0.14
C MET A 162 10.09 13.49 0.51
N ALA A 163 9.31 14.36 -0.15
CA ALA A 163 9.36 15.82 0.04
C ALA A 163 7.97 16.46 0.09
N SER A 164 6.90 15.71 -0.12
CA SER A 164 5.52 16.20 -0.03
C SER A 164 5.04 16.27 1.42
N ASP A 165 4.18 17.25 1.71
CA ASP A 165 3.53 17.44 3.00
C ASP A 165 2.04 17.10 2.88
N SER A 166 1.62 16.04 3.53
CA SER A 166 0.22 15.63 3.61
C SER A 166 -0.50 16.54 4.61
N ILE A 167 -1.37 17.41 4.10
CA ILE A 167 -2.14 18.36 4.89
C ILE A 167 -3.51 17.77 5.13
N LEU A 168 -3.84 17.48 6.39
CA LEU A 168 -5.11 16.89 6.79
C LEU A 168 -5.48 17.25 8.23
N ASP A 169 -6.77 17.25 8.51
CA ASP A 169 -7.30 17.47 9.85
C ASP A 169 -7.15 16.20 10.73
N GLU A 170 -7.15 16.41 12.06
CA GLU A 170 -6.92 15.32 13.02
C GLU A 170 -7.99 14.24 12.95
N ARG A 171 -9.26 14.60 12.74
CA ARG A 171 -10.34 13.62 12.64
C ARG A 171 -10.17 12.72 11.45
N THR A 172 -9.92 13.28 10.27
CA THR A 172 -9.60 12.53 9.05
C THR A 172 -8.38 11.63 9.26
N PHE A 173 -7.33 12.15 9.91
CA PHE A 173 -6.12 11.41 10.18
C PHE A 173 -6.42 10.17 11.04
N ARG A 174 -7.14 10.34 12.16
CA ARG A 174 -7.49 9.25 13.08
C ARG A 174 -8.49 8.25 12.49
N GLU A 175 -9.54 8.72 11.83
CA GLU A 175 -10.65 7.85 11.40
C GLU A 175 -10.31 7.09 10.10
N ILE A 176 -9.56 7.69 9.17
CA ILE A 176 -9.27 7.09 7.86
C ILE A 176 -7.83 6.56 7.79
N TYR A 177 -6.83 7.39 8.02
CA TYR A 177 -5.44 7.05 7.71
C TYR A 177 -4.71 6.28 8.82
N LEU A 178 -5.21 6.35 10.05
CA LEU A 178 -4.62 5.68 11.21
C LEU A 178 -5.40 4.45 11.69
N THR A 179 -6.71 4.36 11.45
CA THR A 179 -7.55 3.26 12.00
C THR A 179 -7.03 1.87 11.60
N GLY A 180 -6.58 1.67 10.35
CA GLY A 180 -6.01 0.40 9.94
C GLY A 180 -4.72 0.04 10.70
N PHE A 181 -3.85 1.02 10.93
CA PHE A 181 -2.64 0.83 11.74
C PHE A 181 -2.95 0.60 13.22
N GLU A 182 -3.93 1.31 13.79
CA GLU A 182 -4.40 1.06 15.15
C GLU A 182 -4.83 -0.40 15.33
N MET A 183 -5.61 -0.92 14.38
CA MET A 183 -6.06 -2.33 14.41
C MET A 183 -4.87 -3.28 14.35
N VAL A 184 -3.93 -3.05 13.45
CA VAL A 184 -2.71 -3.88 13.34
C VAL A 184 -1.92 -3.87 14.64
N VAL A 185 -1.68 -2.70 15.23
CA VAL A 185 -0.92 -2.58 16.48
C VAL A 185 -1.62 -3.29 17.63
N LYS A 186 -2.92 -3.07 17.79
CA LYS A 186 -3.69 -3.63 18.92
C LYS A 186 -4.00 -5.12 18.77
N GLU A 187 -4.32 -5.57 17.54
CA GLU A 187 -4.77 -6.95 17.29
C GLU A 187 -3.63 -7.91 16.96
N ALA A 188 -2.56 -7.43 16.31
CA ALA A 188 -1.47 -8.29 15.85
C ALA A 188 -0.12 -8.01 16.52
N LYS A 189 0.03 -6.88 17.23
CA LYS A 189 1.22 -6.51 18.01
C LYS A 189 2.53 -6.68 17.20
N PRO A 190 2.70 -5.95 16.08
CA PRO A 190 3.90 -6.07 15.27
C PRO A 190 5.14 -5.70 16.06
N LYS A 191 6.25 -6.43 15.84
CA LYS A 191 7.54 -6.12 16.48
C LYS A 191 8.21 -4.89 15.85
N THR A 192 7.84 -4.56 14.61
CA THR A 192 8.30 -3.34 13.92
C THR A 192 7.16 -2.66 13.18
N ILE A 193 7.33 -1.36 12.91
CA ILE A 193 6.49 -0.57 12.01
C ILE A 193 7.39 0.36 11.20
N MET A 194 7.09 0.58 9.91
CA MET A 194 7.87 1.48 9.07
C MET A 194 7.21 2.85 8.98
N SER A 195 7.94 3.91 9.36
CA SER A 195 7.48 5.29 9.17
C SER A 195 7.50 5.68 7.69
N ALA A 196 6.55 6.53 7.28
CA ALA A 196 6.43 6.99 5.91
C ALA A 196 7.49 8.05 5.55
N TYR A 197 7.69 8.25 4.24
CA TYR A 197 8.61 9.26 3.70
C TYR A 197 8.16 10.71 3.89
N ASN A 198 6.84 10.93 3.80
CA ASN A 198 6.24 12.26 3.69
C ASN A 198 6.23 13.03 5.02
N LEU A 199 6.07 14.35 4.89
CA LEU A 199 5.65 15.16 6.00
C LEU A 199 4.15 14.95 6.27
N ILE A 200 3.76 15.17 7.51
CA ILE A 200 2.39 15.22 7.98
C ILE A 200 2.23 16.55 8.70
N ASN A 201 1.44 17.44 8.12
CA ASN A 201 1.20 18.77 8.71
C ASN A 201 2.50 19.53 9.08
N GLY A 202 3.51 19.47 8.21
CA GLY A 202 4.77 20.19 8.33
C GLY A 202 5.91 19.42 9.01
N THR A 203 5.67 18.21 9.53
CA THR A 203 6.71 17.40 10.21
C THR A 203 6.87 16.05 9.54
N TYR A 204 8.10 15.62 9.27
CA TYR A 204 8.36 14.29 8.71
C TYR A 204 7.83 13.19 9.62
N ALA A 205 7.21 12.16 9.04
CA ALA A 205 6.57 11.09 9.79
C ALA A 205 7.50 10.42 10.81
N ASN A 206 8.78 10.20 10.44
CA ASN A 206 9.76 9.55 11.31
C ASN A 206 10.33 10.42 12.44
N GLU A 207 9.99 11.69 12.48
CA GLU A 207 10.38 12.62 13.57
C GLU A 207 9.18 13.32 14.22
N ASN A 208 7.96 12.89 13.87
CA ASN A 208 6.72 13.47 14.35
C ASN A 208 6.35 12.92 15.73
N ALA A 209 6.54 13.74 16.78
CA ALA A 209 6.25 13.36 18.16
C ALA A 209 4.78 12.99 18.37
N HIS A 210 3.84 13.73 17.74
CA HIS A 210 2.41 13.44 17.82
C HIS A 210 2.11 12.04 17.28
N LEU A 211 2.67 11.72 16.10
CA LEU A 211 2.47 10.41 15.47
C LEU A 211 3.12 9.28 16.26
N LEU A 212 4.41 9.42 16.63
CA LEU A 212 5.21 8.30 17.15
C LEU A 212 5.11 8.16 18.66
N GLN A 213 5.08 9.26 19.44
CA GLN A 213 5.03 9.19 20.90
C GLN A 213 3.60 9.17 21.43
N GLU A 214 2.77 10.12 20.97
CA GLU A 214 1.43 10.27 21.53
C GLU A 214 0.50 9.18 20.98
N ILE A 215 0.38 9.06 19.65
CA ILE A 215 -0.55 8.11 19.03
C ILE A 215 -0.02 6.68 19.10
N LEU A 216 1.14 6.42 18.49
CA LEU A 216 1.63 5.05 18.33
C LEU A 216 1.95 4.40 19.68
N ARG A 217 2.76 5.08 20.53
CA ARG A 217 3.26 4.50 21.77
C ARG A 217 2.29 4.67 22.93
N LYS A 218 1.84 5.89 23.18
CA LYS A 218 0.99 6.18 24.35
C LYS A 218 -0.45 5.69 24.17
N ASP A 219 -1.11 6.07 23.06
CA ASP A 219 -2.54 5.73 22.85
C ASP A 219 -2.73 4.27 22.46
N TRP A 220 -1.84 3.72 21.63
CA TRP A 220 -1.98 2.34 21.14
C TRP A 220 -1.12 1.32 21.88
N GLY A 221 -0.14 1.74 22.66
CA GLY A 221 0.72 0.84 23.44
C GLY A 221 1.74 0.08 22.60
N PHE A 222 2.24 0.66 21.50
CA PHE A 222 3.26 0.03 20.68
C PHE A 222 4.62 0.02 21.42
N GLU A 223 5.20 -1.16 21.59
CA GLU A 223 6.47 -1.39 22.29
C GLU A 223 7.62 -1.78 21.34
N GLY A 224 7.32 -1.96 20.06
CA GLY A 224 8.28 -2.40 19.05
C GLY A 224 9.19 -1.31 18.51
N ALA A 225 10.02 -1.66 17.53
CA ALA A 225 10.93 -0.76 16.87
C ALA A 225 10.26 -0.03 15.69
N VAL A 226 10.46 1.28 15.59
CA VAL A 226 10.09 2.06 14.43
C VAL A 226 11.28 2.10 13.47
N VAL A 227 11.09 1.58 12.26
CA VAL A 227 12.11 1.59 11.19
C VAL A 227 11.76 2.72 10.22
N THR A 228 12.74 3.50 9.78
CA THR A 228 12.48 4.50 8.73
C THR A 228 12.28 3.80 7.39
N ASP A 229 11.44 4.36 6.52
CA ASP A 229 11.54 4.02 5.11
C ASP A 229 12.93 4.43 4.57
N TRP A 230 13.40 3.81 3.48
CA TRP A 230 14.79 3.87 3.01
C TRP A 230 15.22 5.28 2.58
N GLY A 231 16.07 5.92 3.40
CA GLY A 231 16.48 7.30 3.20
C GLY A 231 15.42 8.34 3.63
N GLY A 232 14.37 7.92 4.33
CA GLY A 232 13.29 8.79 4.81
C GLY A 232 13.68 9.71 5.97
N SER A 233 14.78 9.41 6.68
CA SER A 233 15.25 10.23 7.78
C SER A 233 15.62 11.65 7.33
N ASN A 234 15.18 12.66 8.08
CA ASN A 234 15.57 14.06 7.87
C ASN A 234 16.46 14.56 9.00
N ASP A 235 16.01 14.53 10.25
CA ASP A 235 16.79 14.80 11.46
C ASP A 235 16.80 13.54 12.33
N HIS A 236 17.90 12.77 12.27
CA HIS A 236 18.02 11.50 12.98
C HIS A 236 17.90 11.67 14.49
N ALA A 237 18.53 12.72 15.07
CA ALA A 237 18.45 12.97 16.49
C ALA A 237 17.02 13.29 16.95
N LEU A 238 16.29 14.09 16.17
CA LEU A 238 14.88 14.36 16.46
C LEU A 238 14.02 13.10 16.30
N GLY A 239 14.33 12.26 15.31
CA GLY A 239 13.70 10.95 15.15
C GLY A 239 13.87 10.07 16.38
N VAL A 240 15.11 9.88 16.86
CA VAL A 240 15.43 9.10 18.09
C VAL A 240 14.68 9.65 19.30
N LYS A 241 14.72 10.96 19.51
CA LYS A 241 14.00 11.61 20.60
C LYS A 241 12.49 11.35 20.53
N ASN A 242 11.91 11.39 19.34
CA ASN A 242 10.48 11.31 19.13
C ASN A 242 9.96 9.89 18.85
N GLY A 243 10.81 8.86 18.93
CA GLY A 243 10.37 7.47 18.92
C GLY A 243 10.74 6.65 17.71
N SER A 244 11.51 7.17 16.74
CA SER A 244 12.11 6.39 15.65
C SER A 244 13.29 5.60 16.16
N THR A 245 13.36 4.30 15.83
CA THR A 245 14.34 3.38 16.42
C THR A 245 15.53 3.11 15.52
N LEU A 246 15.28 2.74 14.26
CA LEU A 246 16.31 2.30 13.33
C LEU A 246 16.26 3.13 12.04
N GLU A 247 17.34 3.88 11.77
CA GLU A 247 17.52 4.62 10.53
C GLU A 247 18.05 3.69 9.43
N MET A 248 17.29 3.54 8.34
CA MET A 248 17.70 2.74 7.19
C MET A 248 17.82 3.62 5.92
N PRO A 249 18.62 3.23 4.92
CA PRO A 249 19.38 1.98 4.83
C PRO A 249 20.74 2.03 5.56
N CYS A 250 21.71 2.74 5.05
CA CYS A 250 23.06 2.89 5.58
C CYS A 250 23.53 4.32 5.37
N PRO A 251 23.19 5.24 6.30
CA PRO A 251 23.58 6.65 6.20
C PRO A 251 25.09 6.85 6.39
N GLY A 252 25.80 5.82 6.92
CA GLY A 252 27.21 5.86 7.23
C GLY A 252 27.52 6.61 8.53
N ASP A 253 28.81 6.80 8.79
CA ASP A 253 29.31 7.32 10.06
C ASP A 253 28.92 8.79 10.33
N ASP A 254 28.50 9.53 9.31
CA ASP A 254 28.02 10.90 9.49
C ASP A 254 26.77 10.95 10.38
N SER A 255 25.86 9.98 10.21
CA SER A 255 24.67 9.86 11.06
C SER A 255 24.98 9.48 12.50
N ILE A 256 25.98 8.62 12.70
CA ILE A 256 26.47 8.27 14.05
C ILE A 256 26.99 9.53 14.76
N ARG A 257 27.84 10.30 14.07
CA ARG A 257 28.37 11.57 14.60
C ARG A 257 27.27 12.61 14.86
N GLU A 258 26.22 12.61 14.05
CA GLU A 258 25.05 13.47 14.27
C GLU A 258 24.39 13.16 15.61
N LEU A 259 24.18 11.88 15.93
CA LEU A 259 23.60 11.45 17.21
C LEU A 259 24.52 11.73 18.40
N VAL A 260 25.79 11.35 18.31
CA VAL A 260 26.78 11.62 19.37
C VAL A 260 26.82 13.11 19.71
N LYS A 261 26.94 13.95 18.69
CA LYS A 261 26.92 15.40 18.86
C LYS A 261 25.61 15.91 19.47
N ALA A 262 24.48 15.34 19.09
CA ALA A 262 23.18 15.73 19.62
C ALA A 262 23.07 15.43 21.12
N VAL A 263 23.63 14.32 21.59
CA VAL A 263 23.73 13.99 23.03
C VAL A 263 24.69 14.95 23.74
N GLU A 264 25.90 15.14 23.20
CA GLU A 264 26.92 16.02 23.80
C GLU A 264 26.43 17.47 23.92
N THR A 265 25.62 17.94 22.98
CA THR A 265 25.09 19.32 22.99
C THR A 265 23.75 19.45 23.73
N GLY A 266 23.21 18.33 24.27
CA GLY A 266 21.95 18.33 25.00
C GLY A 266 20.71 18.51 24.13
N LYS A 267 20.81 18.33 22.78
CA LYS A 267 19.64 18.32 21.88
C LYS A 267 18.74 17.11 22.16
N ILE A 268 19.33 15.96 22.46
CA ILE A 268 18.68 14.75 22.96
C ILE A 268 19.47 14.26 24.19
N THR A 269 18.88 13.34 24.95
CA THR A 269 19.54 12.71 26.10
C THR A 269 20.09 11.33 25.75
N GLU A 270 21.07 10.84 26.48
CA GLU A 270 21.52 9.44 26.36
C GLU A 270 20.38 8.46 26.69
N ALA A 271 19.46 8.84 27.58
CA ALA A 271 18.29 8.04 27.90
C ALA A 271 17.32 7.90 26.70
N ASP A 272 17.25 8.89 25.81
CA ASP A 272 16.49 8.76 24.57
C ASP A 272 17.12 7.70 23.65
N VAL A 273 18.45 7.68 23.57
CA VAL A 273 19.20 6.67 22.82
C VAL A 273 19.02 5.28 23.44
N ASP A 274 19.17 5.16 24.77
CA ASP A 274 19.00 3.90 25.50
C ASP A 274 17.59 3.31 25.33
N ALA A 275 16.57 4.14 25.29
CA ALA A 275 15.19 3.70 25.05
C ALA A 275 15.02 3.07 23.65
N ARG A 276 15.62 3.67 22.63
CA ARG A 276 15.61 3.10 21.26
C ARG A 276 16.44 1.84 21.16
N LEU A 277 17.58 1.77 21.87
CA LEU A 277 18.40 0.56 21.93
C LEU A 277 17.66 -0.62 22.56
N GLU A 278 16.89 -0.39 23.62
CA GLU A 278 16.07 -1.45 24.24
C GLU A 278 15.13 -2.10 23.21
N GLU A 279 14.44 -1.27 22.40
CA GLU A 279 13.55 -1.75 21.35
C GLU A 279 14.31 -2.51 20.25
N LEU A 280 15.46 -1.99 19.82
CA LEU A 280 16.28 -2.63 18.80
C LEU A 280 16.87 -3.96 19.29
N LEU A 281 17.39 -4.02 20.49
CA LEU A 281 17.98 -5.24 21.05
C LEU A 281 16.93 -6.33 21.25
N GLU A 282 15.73 -5.97 21.73
CA GLU A 282 14.61 -6.92 21.79
C GLU A 282 14.28 -7.49 20.42
N LEU A 283 14.21 -6.64 19.41
CA LEU A 283 13.98 -7.08 18.01
C LEU A 283 15.11 -8.00 17.54
N VAL A 284 16.38 -7.57 17.72
CA VAL A 284 17.55 -8.30 17.23
C VAL A 284 17.64 -9.69 17.86
N PHE A 285 17.57 -9.80 19.17
CA PHE A 285 17.74 -11.09 19.83
C PHE A 285 16.58 -12.04 19.59
N THR A 286 15.35 -11.55 19.64
CA THR A 286 14.17 -12.40 19.45
C THR A 286 14.08 -12.93 18.03
N THR A 287 14.29 -12.08 17.01
CA THR A 287 14.17 -12.50 15.62
C THR A 287 15.39 -13.29 15.13
N LYS A 288 16.61 -12.97 15.63
CA LYS A 288 17.80 -13.75 15.29
C LYS A 288 17.70 -15.18 15.81
N ALA A 289 17.26 -15.37 17.04
CA ALA A 289 17.01 -16.69 17.60
C ALA A 289 16.01 -17.50 16.80
N ALA A 290 14.93 -16.87 16.32
CA ALA A 290 13.93 -17.52 15.48
C ALA A 290 14.50 -17.94 14.11
N VAL A 291 15.25 -17.05 13.45
CA VAL A 291 15.93 -17.36 12.18
C VAL A 291 16.94 -18.48 12.33
N ASP A 292 17.75 -18.48 13.40
CA ASP A 292 18.75 -19.54 13.63
C ASP A 292 18.12 -20.91 13.91
N ALA A 293 16.90 -20.94 14.44
CA ALA A 293 16.14 -22.16 14.67
C ALA A 293 15.29 -22.62 13.47
N ALA A 294 15.10 -21.75 12.48
CA ALA A 294 14.21 -22.04 11.34
C ALA A 294 14.82 -23.07 10.39
N PRO A 295 13.98 -23.92 9.77
CA PRO A 295 14.42 -24.78 8.67
C PRO A 295 15.02 -23.94 7.52
N SER A 296 16.08 -24.45 6.88
CA SER A 296 16.69 -23.78 5.73
C SER A 296 15.96 -23.99 4.40
N LYS A 297 14.83 -24.68 4.42
CA LYS A 297 14.00 -25.02 3.25
C LYS A 297 12.53 -24.89 3.61
N PHE A 298 11.73 -24.55 2.63
CA PHE A 298 10.27 -24.52 2.68
C PHE A 298 9.65 -25.35 1.53
N ASP A 299 8.37 -25.66 1.61
CA ASP A 299 7.65 -26.38 0.56
C ASP A 299 7.13 -25.41 -0.51
N ALA A 300 7.94 -25.17 -1.54
CA ALA A 300 7.59 -24.29 -2.64
C ALA A 300 6.34 -24.76 -3.43
N ALA A 301 6.07 -26.07 -3.49
CA ALA A 301 4.90 -26.59 -4.18
C ALA A 301 3.62 -26.31 -3.37
N ALA A 302 3.66 -26.49 -2.06
CA ALA A 302 2.55 -26.12 -1.17
C ALA A 302 2.29 -24.61 -1.20
N HIS A 303 3.33 -23.78 -1.21
CA HIS A 303 3.19 -22.32 -1.31
C HIS A 303 2.64 -21.88 -2.66
N HIS A 304 3.04 -22.53 -3.75
CA HIS A 304 2.46 -22.28 -5.08
C HIS A 304 0.97 -22.65 -5.11
N ALA A 305 0.58 -23.78 -4.53
CA ALA A 305 -0.83 -24.18 -4.43
C ALA A 305 -1.64 -23.18 -3.57
N LEU A 306 -1.07 -22.70 -2.45
CA LEU A 306 -1.69 -21.66 -1.63
C LEU A 306 -1.83 -20.34 -2.39
N ALA A 307 -0.82 -19.94 -3.18
CA ALA A 307 -0.89 -18.75 -4.02
C ALA A 307 -2.03 -18.87 -5.06
N ARG A 308 -2.22 -20.04 -5.67
CA ARG A 308 -3.31 -20.32 -6.60
C ARG A 308 -4.68 -20.25 -5.93
N GLN A 309 -4.82 -20.88 -4.76
CA GLN A 309 -6.05 -20.83 -3.97
C GLN A 309 -6.40 -19.38 -3.59
N ALA A 310 -5.41 -18.61 -3.13
CA ALA A 310 -5.61 -17.21 -2.76
C ALA A 310 -6.03 -16.36 -3.94
N ALA A 311 -5.42 -16.54 -5.11
CA ALA A 311 -5.84 -15.87 -6.33
C ALA A 311 -7.28 -16.23 -6.70
N ALA A 312 -7.64 -17.52 -6.69
CA ALA A 312 -8.97 -18.01 -7.06
C ALA A 312 -10.09 -17.46 -6.17
N GLN A 313 -9.84 -17.38 -4.85
CA GLN A 313 -10.78 -16.80 -3.89
C GLN A 313 -10.87 -15.27 -3.93
N SER A 314 -9.91 -14.62 -4.61
CA SER A 314 -9.82 -13.17 -4.74
C SER A 314 -10.30 -12.62 -6.09
N ILE A 315 -10.48 -13.49 -7.09
CA ILE A 315 -11.00 -13.09 -8.40
C ILE A 315 -12.43 -12.57 -8.26
N VAL A 316 -12.67 -11.40 -8.85
CA VAL A 316 -13.98 -10.75 -8.84
C VAL A 316 -14.64 -10.86 -10.20
N LEU A 317 -15.82 -11.47 -10.27
CA LEU A 317 -16.66 -11.47 -11.46
C LEU A 317 -17.48 -10.18 -11.49
N LEU A 318 -17.12 -9.26 -12.38
CA LEU A 318 -17.73 -7.93 -12.45
C LEU A 318 -18.93 -7.87 -13.41
N LYS A 319 -18.91 -8.70 -14.44
CA LYS A 319 -20.00 -8.78 -15.43
C LYS A 319 -20.13 -10.21 -15.96
N ASN A 320 -21.35 -10.70 -16.11
CA ASN A 320 -21.63 -12.00 -16.71
C ASN A 320 -23.00 -11.98 -17.40
N GLN A 321 -23.05 -11.34 -18.55
CA GLN A 321 -24.31 -11.19 -19.31
C GLN A 321 -24.71 -12.52 -19.94
N ASP A 322 -26.00 -12.84 -19.89
CA ASP A 322 -26.62 -14.07 -20.40
C ASP A 322 -25.99 -15.35 -19.83
N SER A 323 -25.41 -15.27 -18.64
CA SER A 323 -24.71 -16.39 -17.99
C SER A 323 -23.67 -17.05 -18.92
N LEU A 324 -22.86 -16.22 -19.62
CA LEU A 324 -21.83 -16.71 -20.54
C LEU A 324 -20.79 -17.58 -19.80
N LEU A 325 -20.50 -17.24 -18.54
CA LEU A 325 -19.63 -18.02 -17.65
C LEU A 325 -20.49 -18.79 -16.61
N PRO A 326 -20.06 -19.99 -16.18
CA PRO A 326 -18.83 -20.68 -16.56
C PRO A 326 -18.90 -21.30 -17.95
N LEU A 327 -17.73 -21.47 -18.60
CA LEU A 327 -17.61 -22.16 -19.90
C LEU A 327 -17.76 -23.65 -19.74
N THR A 328 -18.39 -24.28 -20.73
CA THR A 328 -18.58 -25.74 -20.75
C THR A 328 -17.37 -26.46 -21.36
N LYS A 329 -17.06 -27.65 -20.86
CA LYS A 329 -16.00 -28.49 -21.41
C LYS A 329 -16.18 -28.72 -22.91
N GLY A 330 -15.09 -28.58 -23.68
CA GLY A 330 -15.10 -28.71 -25.14
C GLY A 330 -15.51 -27.44 -25.88
N GLU A 331 -15.87 -26.37 -25.20
CA GLU A 331 -16.21 -25.11 -25.84
C GLU A 331 -15.02 -24.51 -26.59
N THR A 332 -15.27 -23.96 -27.79
CA THR A 332 -14.21 -23.39 -28.63
C THR A 332 -13.91 -21.95 -28.21
N VAL A 333 -12.64 -21.69 -27.87
CA VAL A 333 -12.17 -20.42 -27.40
C VAL A 333 -10.99 -19.87 -28.21
N ALA A 334 -10.96 -18.60 -28.51
CA ALA A 334 -9.79 -17.87 -28.99
C ALA A 334 -9.13 -17.16 -27.82
N VAL A 335 -7.82 -17.24 -27.70
CA VAL A 335 -7.05 -16.52 -26.68
C VAL A 335 -6.36 -15.33 -27.31
N ILE A 336 -6.64 -14.13 -26.82
CA ILE A 336 -6.09 -12.89 -27.35
C ILE A 336 -5.49 -12.07 -26.20
N GLY A 337 -4.36 -11.44 -26.46
CA GLY A 337 -3.74 -10.52 -25.51
C GLY A 337 -2.34 -10.96 -25.08
N ASP A 338 -1.39 -9.99 -25.01
CA ASP A 338 -0.01 -10.22 -24.60
C ASP A 338 0.08 -10.91 -23.23
N PHE A 339 -0.80 -10.53 -22.30
CA PHE A 339 -0.79 -11.05 -20.92
C PHE A 339 -1.18 -12.53 -20.79
N ALA A 340 -1.72 -13.14 -21.85
CA ALA A 340 -1.99 -14.58 -21.87
C ALA A 340 -0.69 -15.42 -21.92
N LYS A 341 0.32 -14.92 -22.61
CA LYS A 341 1.62 -15.57 -22.76
C LYS A 341 2.63 -15.07 -21.73
N THR A 342 2.63 -13.77 -21.47
CA THR A 342 3.54 -13.11 -20.51
C THR A 342 2.70 -12.46 -19.42
N PRO A 343 2.37 -13.20 -18.34
CA PRO A 343 1.43 -12.72 -17.33
C PRO A 343 1.84 -11.40 -16.68
N ARG A 344 0.84 -10.54 -16.41
CA ARG A 344 0.96 -9.39 -15.54
C ARG A 344 0.44 -9.81 -14.17
N TYR A 345 1.31 -10.24 -13.27
CA TYR A 345 0.94 -10.95 -12.03
C TYR A 345 1.36 -10.26 -10.73
N GLN A 346 2.22 -9.26 -10.81
CA GLN A 346 2.70 -8.45 -9.67
C GLN A 346 2.97 -7.01 -10.08
N GLY A 347 3.09 -6.09 -9.10
CA GLY A 347 3.51 -4.72 -9.31
C GLY A 347 4.99 -4.58 -9.59
N ALA A 348 5.45 -3.36 -9.87
CA ALA A 348 6.86 -3.03 -10.09
C ALA A 348 7.41 -2.17 -8.94
N GLY A 349 8.70 -2.30 -8.66
CA GLY A 349 9.40 -1.60 -7.58
C GLY A 349 9.99 -2.55 -6.54
N SER A 350 10.14 -2.07 -5.32
CA SER A 350 10.74 -2.81 -4.20
C SER A 350 9.97 -4.09 -3.82
N SER A 351 8.69 -4.16 -4.14
CA SER A 351 7.83 -5.33 -3.89
C SER A 351 7.97 -6.45 -4.91
N ALA A 352 8.73 -6.26 -6.01
CA ALA A 352 8.82 -7.23 -7.09
C ALA A 352 9.61 -8.48 -6.67
N VAL A 353 8.94 -9.62 -6.62
CA VAL A 353 9.52 -10.93 -6.23
C VAL A 353 10.16 -11.60 -7.43
N ASN A 354 11.33 -12.20 -7.24
CA ASN A 354 11.92 -13.15 -8.20
C ASN A 354 11.22 -14.50 -8.04
N SER A 355 10.15 -14.71 -8.81
CA SER A 355 9.27 -15.84 -8.64
C SER A 355 9.95 -17.17 -8.98
N ILE A 356 9.77 -18.20 -8.15
CA ILE A 356 10.31 -19.56 -8.36
C ILE A 356 9.77 -20.14 -9.67
N GLN A 357 8.48 -19.92 -9.94
CA GLN A 357 7.83 -20.26 -11.20
C GLN A 357 6.71 -19.25 -11.46
N VAL A 358 6.26 -19.17 -12.71
CA VAL A 358 5.11 -18.33 -13.10
C VAL A 358 4.27 -19.12 -14.09
N ASP A 359 3.01 -19.33 -13.75
CA ASP A 359 2.06 -19.99 -14.64
C ASP A 359 1.63 -19.01 -15.75
N SER A 360 1.67 -19.45 -17.02
CA SER A 360 1.06 -18.69 -18.11
C SER A 360 -0.40 -19.10 -18.31
N PHE A 361 -1.23 -18.17 -18.78
CA PHE A 361 -2.64 -18.48 -19.05
C PHE A 361 -2.78 -19.51 -20.15
N LEU A 362 -1.89 -19.49 -21.16
CA LEU A 362 -1.91 -20.46 -22.27
C LEU A 362 -1.64 -21.88 -21.78
N ASP A 363 -0.66 -22.09 -20.90
CA ASP A 363 -0.30 -23.39 -20.39
C ASP A 363 -1.44 -23.96 -19.50
N CYS A 364 -1.98 -23.15 -18.60
CA CYS A 364 -3.10 -23.56 -17.74
C CYS A 364 -4.37 -23.86 -18.54
N LEU A 365 -4.65 -23.08 -19.58
CA LEU A 365 -5.81 -23.31 -20.44
C LEU A 365 -5.73 -24.64 -21.22
N ALA A 366 -4.53 -25.05 -21.63
CA ALA A 366 -4.33 -26.31 -22.35
C ALA A 366 -4.80 -27.53 -21.54
N GLU A 367 -4.79 -27.43 -20.21
CA GLU A 367 -5.23 -28.50 -19.28
C GLU A 367 -6.70 -28.38 -18.88
N SER A 368 -7.40 -27.31 -19.29
CA SER A 368 -8.76 -26.99 -18.83
C SER A 368 -9.88 -27.85 -19.44
N GLY A 369 -9.59 -28.52 -20.57
CA GLY A 369 -10.57 -29.23 -21.35
C GLY A 369 -11.41 -28.33 -22.28
N LEU A 370 -11.08 -27.05 -22.43
CA LEU A 370 -11.59 -26.14 -23.46
C LEU A 370 -10.82 -26.35 -24.76
N ASN A 371 -11.48 -26.09 -25.90
CA ASN A 371 -10.87 -26.24 -27.23
C ASN A 371 -10.31 -24.87 -27.71
N SER A 372 -9.02 -24.64 -27.53
CA SER A 372 -8.41 -23.42 -28.06
C SER A 372 -8.24 -23.51 -29.58
N VAL A 373 -8.76 -22.50 -30.31
CA VAL A 373 -8.52 -22.38 -31.75
C VAL A 373 -7.21 -21.66 -32.07
N GLY A 374 -6.50 -21.16 -31.06
CA GLY A 374 -5.21 -20.51 -31.17
C GLY A 374 -5.02 -19.31 -30.25
N TYR A 375 -3.89 -18.67 -30.40
CA TYR A 375 -3.47 -17.49 -29.66
C TYR A 375 -3.05 -16.38 -30.65
N ALA A 376 -3.44 -15.14 -30.32
CA ALA A 376 -2.94 -13.93 -30.98
C ALA A 376 -2.53 -12.91 -29.92
N GLN A 377 -1.38 -12.26 -30.12
CA GLN A 377 -0.87 -11.25 -29.18
C GLN A 377 -1.80 -10.03 -29.11
N GLY A 378 -2.38 -9.60 -30.22
CA GLY A 378 -3.42 -8.60 -30.31
C GLY A 378 -2.98 -7.16 -30.12
N PHE A 379 -2.05 -6.87 -29.22
CA PHE A 379 -1.56 -5.52 -28.94
C PHE A 379 -0.09 -5.51 -28.48
N ASP A 380 0.56 -4.36 -28.68
CA ASP A 380 1.85 -4.05 -28.08
C ASP A 380 1.67 -3.65 -26.61
N ARG A 381 2.45 -4.28 -25.70
CA ARG A 381 2.36 -4.11 -24.25
C ARG A 381 2.55 -2.67 -23.76
N GLN A 382 3.39 -1.91 -24.45
CA GLN A 382 3.71 -0.51 -24.12
C GLN A 382 2.73 0.49 -24.74
N GLY A 383 1.63 0.02 -25.35
CA GLY A 383 0.58 0.87 -25.88
C GLY A 383 0.80 1.38 -27.31
N LYS A 384 1.85 0.91 -28.01
CA LYS A 384 2.09 1.28 -29.40
C LYS A 384 1.04 0.66 -30.31
N ALA A 385 0.47 1.47 -31.21
CA ALA A 385 -0.46 0.96 -32.22
C ALA A 385 0.25 -0.01 -33.18
N ASP A 386 -0.34 -1.18 -33.42
CA ASP A 386 0.13 -2.19 -34.37
C ASP A 386 -1.07 -2.87 -35.03
N GLN A 387 -1.34 -2.46 -36.29
CA GLN A 387 -2.49 -2.95 -37.05
C GLN A 387 -2.37 -4.44 -37.38
N ALA A 388 -1.15 -4.95 -37.60
CA ALA A 388 -0.98 -6.36 -37.95
C ALA A 388 -1.34 -7.28 -36.77
N LEU A 389 -0.98 -6.92 -35.54
CA LEU A 389 -1.39 -7.64 -34.33
C LEU A 389 -2.91 -7.61 -34.13
N GLN A 390 -3.54 -6.47 -34.41
CA GLN A 390 -5.00 -6.35 -34.30
C GLN A 390 -5.72 -7.19 -35.38
N ASP A 391 -5.28 -7.15 -36.62
CA ASP A 391 -5.88 -7.91 -37.74
C ASP A 391 -5.80 -9.42 -37.52
N GLU A 392 -4.65 -9.93 -37.02
CA GLU A 392 -4.45 -11.33 -36.64
C GLU A 392 -5.46 -11.73 -35.53
N ALA A 393 -5.60 -10.91 -34.51
CA ALA A 393 -6.52 -11.17 -33.40
C ALA A 393 -8.00 -11.18 -33.85
N VAL A 394 -8.39 -10.23 -34.72
CA VAL A 394 -9.73 -10.16 -35.28
C VAL A 394 -10.04 -11.38 -36.13
N LEU A 395 -9.06 -11.85 -36.93
CA LEU A 395 -9.23 -13.05 -37.72
C LEU A 395 -9.40 -14.29 -36.84
N LEU A 396 -8.63 -14.41 -35.76
CA LEU A 396 -8.74 -15.52 -34.81
C LEU A 396 -10.10 -15.49 -34.11
N ALA A 397 -10.58 -14.32 -33.69
CA ALA A 397 -11.84 -14.15 -32.99
C ALA A 397 -13.07 -14.65 -33.77
N LYS A 398 -13.04 -14.58 -35.11
CA LYS A 398 -14.11 -15.07 -35.97
C LYS A 398 -14.28 -16.59 -35.93
N ASN A 399 -13.23 -17.31 -35.57
CA ASN A 399 -13.19 -18.78 -35.61
C ASN A 399 -13.56 -19.43 -34.27
N ALA A 400 -13.86 -18.66 -33.25
CA ALA A 400 -14.19 -19.15 -31.92
C ALA A 400 -15.62 -18.84 -31.53
N LYS A 401 -16.19 -19.64 -30.62
CA LYS A 401 -17.47 -19.34 -29.99
C LYS A 401 -17.35 -18.24 -28.95
N VAL A 402 -16.23 -18.24 -28.18
CA VAL A 402 -15.95 -17.28 -27.14
C VAL A 402 -14.52 -16.75 -27.33
N VAL A 403 -14.32 -15.47 -27.08
CA VAL A 403 -13.00 -14.84 -27.06
C VAL A 403 -12.60 -14.56 -25.60
N LEU A 404 -11.44 -15.06 -25.21
CA LEU A 404 -10.79 -14.78 -23.94
C LEU A 404 -9.73 -13.69 -24.18
N LEU A 405 -10.05 -12.46 -23.82
CA LEU A 405 -9.20 -11.30 -24.06
C LEU A 405 -8.47 -10.91 -22.78
N CYS A 406 -7.16 -11.21 -22.71
CA CYS A 406 -6.27 -10.89 -21.58
C CYS A 406 -5.69 -9.48 -21.76
N MET A 407 -6.17 -8.52 -20.99
CA MET A 407 -5.76 -7.12 -21.07
C MET A 407 -5.61 -6.48 -19.66
N GLY A 408 -5.05 -5.29 -19.59
CA GLY A 408 -4.84 -4.61 -18.32
C GLY A 408 -3.77 -3.53 -18.36
N LEU A 409 -3.22 -3.20 -17.18
CA LEU A 409 -2.16 -2.23 -17.03
C LEU A 409 -0.78 -2.89 -17.11
N ASP A 410 0.19 -2.19 -17.71
CA ASP A 410 1.58 -2.63 -17.73
C ASP A 410 2.32 -2.30 -16.42
N GLU A 411 3.59 -2.72 -16.32
CA GLU A 411 4.43 -2.56 -15.15
C GLU A 411 4.80 -1.10 -14.86
N ILE A 412 4.66 -0.21 -15.85
CA ILE A 412 5.00 1.20 -15.72
C ILE A 412 3.85 1.98 -15.11
N LYS A 413 2.63 1.62 -15.49
CA LYS A 413 1.42 2.27 -14.97
C LYS A 413 1.14 1.92 -13.51
N GLU A 414 1.69 0.80 -13.02
CA GLU A 414 1.55 0.39 -11.62
C GLU A 414 2.91 0.04 -11.05
N SER A 415 3.61 1.07 -10.62
CA SER A 415 4.97 0.99 -10.12
C SER A 415 5.19 1.90 -8.92
N GLU A 416 6.07 1.47 -8.05
CA GLU A 416 6.67 2.34 -7.05
C GLU A 416 7.40 3.51 -7.74
N GLY A 417 7.26 4.71 -7.18
CA GLY A 417 7.90 5.94 -7.64
C GLY A 417 7.16 6.69 -8.75
N ILE A 418 6.07 6.15 -9.30
CA ILE A 418 5.28 6.76 -10.37
C ILE A 418 3.81 6.70 -10.02
N ASP A 419 3.10 7.82 -10.09
CA ASP A 419 1.64 7.85 -10.12
C ASP A 419 1.14 7.76 -11.56
N ARG A 420 -0.03 7.16 -11.77
CA ARG A 420 -0.67 7.07 -13.07
C ARG A 420 -1.10 8.46 -13.55
N ALA A 421 -0.99 8.68 -14.84
CA ALA A 421 -1.47 9.93 -15.47
C ALA A 421 -3.00 9.96 -15.64
N ASP A 422 -3.63 8.80 -15.72
CA ASP A 422 -5.06 8.60 -15.96
C ASP A 422 -5.54 7.25 -15.41
N MET A 423 -6.86 7.03 -15.45
CA MET A 423 -7.49 5.75 -15.11
C MET A 423 -7.75 4.87 -16.35
N GLN A 424 -7.13 5.14 -17.50
CA GLN A 424 -7.47 4.47 -18.75
C GLN A 424 -6.57 3.25 -19.01
N LEU A 425 -7.14 2.29 -19.72
CA LEU A 425 -6.35 1.29 -20.44
C LEU A 425 -5.63 1.95 -21.62
N ALA A 426 -4.58 1.30 -22.11
CA ALA A 426 -3.90 1.76 -23.31
C ALA A 426 -4.86 1.76 -24.52
N GLN A 427 -4.78 2.79 -25.36
CA GLN A 427 -5.70 2.97 -26.47
C GLN A 427 -5.71 1.79 -27.45
N ASN A 428 -4.53 1.17 -27.70
CA ASN A 428 -4.43 0.00 -28.55
C ASN A 428 -5.20 -1.23 -28.03
N GLN A 429 -5.33 -1.37 -26.71
CA GLN A 429 -6.16 -2.41 -26.09
C GLN A 429 -7.65 -2.11 -26.26
N LEU A 430 -8.05 -0.85 -26.14
CA LEU A 430 -9.44 -0.41 -26.34
C LEU A 430 -9.86 -0.58 -27.81
N ASP A 431 -9.02 -0.21 -28.74
CA ASP A 431 -9.24 -0.37 -30.18
C ASP A 431 -9.35 -1.86 -30.53
N LEU A 432 -8.51 -2.71 -29.97
CA LEU A 432 -8.57 -4.16 -30.12
C LEU A 432 -9.91 -4.73 -29.58
N LEU A 433 -10.31 -4.36 -28.38
CA LEU A 433 -11.58 -4.81 -27.78
C LEU A 433 -12.76 -4.46 -28.68
N ALA A 434 -12.82 -3.22 -29.15
CA ALA A 434 -13.88 -2.78 -30.05
C ALA A 434 -13.89 -3.57 -31.39
N ALA A 435 -12.70 -3.79 -31.98
CA ALA A 435 -12.58 -4.55 -33.23
C ALA A 435 -12.95 -6.03 -33.05
N VAL A 436 -12.58 -6.66 -31.96
CA VAL A 436 -12.93 -8.05 -31.64
C VAL A 436 -14.42 -8.17 -31.34
N ALA A 437 -14.99 -7.26 -30.54
CA ALA A 437 -16.44 -7.26 -30.23
C ALA A 437 -17.33 -7.07 -31.47
N ALA A 438 -16.85 -6.34 -32.48
CA ALA A 438 -17.56 -6.17 -33.75
C ALA A 438 -17.72 -7.46 -34.54
N VAL A 439 -16.84 -8.45 -34.35
CA VAL A 439 -16.85 -9.74 -35.08
C VAL A 439 -17.29 -10.92 -34.24
N ASN A 440 -17.19 -10.80 -32.91
CA ASN A 440 -17.59 -11.84 -31.96
C ASN A 440 -18.21 -11.19 -30.71
N PRO A 441 -19.51 -11.33 -30.45
CA PRO A 441 -20.17 -10.70 -29.32
C PRO A 441 -19.85 -11.38 -27.97
N ASN A 442 -19.31 -12.58 -27.98
CA ASN A 442 -19.00 -13.35 -26.77
C ASN A 442 -17.58 -13.09 -26.30
N VAL A 443 -17.25 -11.85 -25.99
CA VAL A 443 -15.96 -11.46 -25.43
C VAL A 443 -15.98 -11.54 -23.91
N VAL A 444 -15.07 -12.31 -23.36
CA VAL A 444 -14.74 -12.36 -21.93
C VAL A 444 -13.44 -11.62 -21.73
N VAL A 445 -13.46 -10.51 -21.03
CA VAL A 445 -12.26 -9.76 -20.66
C VAL A 445 -11.70 -10.33 -19.35
N LEU A 446 -10.44 -10.73 -19.38
CA LEU A 446 -9.62 -11.14 -18.23
C LEU A 446 -8.70 -9.98 -17.89
N LEU A 447 -9.04 -9.24 -16.83
CA LEU A 447 -8.43 -7.96 -16.54
C LEU A 447 -7.35 -8.08 -15.47
N SER A 448 -6.13 -7.66 -15.80
CA SER A 448 -4.98 -7.58 -14.89
C SER A 448 -4.65 -6.11 -14.58
N ALA A 449 -5.03 -5.64 -13.40
CA ALA A 449 -4.77 -4.29 -12.90
C ALA A 449 -4.82 -4.30 -11.37
N GLY A 450 -3.95 -3.55 -10.70
CA GLY A 450 -3.91 -3.47 -9.24
C GLY A 450 -4.79 -2.37 -8.64
N SER A 451 -5.48 -1.58 -9.48
CA SER A 451 -6.45 -0.57 -9.07
C SER A 451 -7.50 -0.33 -10.14
N SER A 452 -8.54 0.45 -9.78
CA SER A 452 -9.69 0.71 -10.62
C SER A 452 -9.36 1.45 -11.93
N LEU A 453 -10.21 1.26 -12.94
CA LEU A 453 -10.12 1.79 -14.30
C LEU A 453 -11.41 2.50 -14.71
N GLU A 454 -11.32 3.43 -15.65
CA GLU A 454 -12.51 3.98 -16.30
C GLU A 454 -13.31 2.90 -17.02
N SER A 455 -14.65 3.05 -17.06
CA SER A 455 -15.58 1.94 -17.33
C SER A 455 -16.26 1.96 -18.69
N GLN A 456 -16.02 2.98 -19.52
CA GLN A 456 -16.78 3.19 -20.77
C GLN A 456 -16.66 2.03 -21.77
N TRP A 457 -15.56 1.28 -21.71
CA TRP A 457 -15.29 0.13 -22.58
C TRP A 457 -15.99 -1.17 -22.13
N ILE A 458 -16.50 -1.24 -20.90
CA ILE A 458 -17.11 -2.46 -20.32
C ILE A 458 -18.36 -2.90 -21.12
N LYS A 459 -19.01 -1.99 -21.84
CA LYS A 459 -20.13 -2.28 -22.73
C LYS A 459 -19.76 -3.25 -23.86
N ASP A 460 -18.50 -3.25 -24.30
CA ASP A 460 -17.98 -4.00 -25.45
C ASP A 460 -17.55 -5.44 -25.07
N CYS A 461 -17.69 -5.84 -23.82
CA CYS A 461 -17.50 -7.24 -23.39
C CYS A 461 -18.79 -7.81 -22.81
N LYS A 462 -18.98 -9.12 -22.96
CA LYS A 462 -20.14 -9.85 -22.40
C LYS A 462 -19.91 -10.33 -20.99
N ALA A 463 -18.65 -10.65 -20.64
CA ALA A 463 -18.24 -10.94 -19.29
C ALA A 463 -16.92 -10.22 -18.96
N LEU A 464 -16.77 -9.86 -17.68
CA LEU A 464 -15.58 -9.20 -17.15
C LEU A 464 -15.13 -9.90 -15.86
N VAL A 465 -13.96 -10.50 -15.92
CA VAL A 465 -13.30 -11.18 -14.80
C VAL A 465 -12.11 -10.34 -14.39
N TYR A 466 -12.14 -9.83 -13.18
CA TYR A 466 -11.07 -9.04 -12.60
C TYR A 466 -10.12 -9.95 -11.79
N GLY A 467 -9.00 -10.30 -12.41
CA GLY A 467 -7.96 -11.14 -11.81
C GLY A 467 -6.98 -10.35 -10.94
N CYS A 468 -7.05 -9.02 -10.97
CA CYS A 468 -6.14 -8.11 -10.30
C CYS A 468 -4.66 -8.45 -10.64
N LEU A 469 -3.79 -8.62 -9.65
CA LEU A 469 -2.41 -9.11 -9.80
C LEU A 469 -2.25 -10.38 -8.97
N GLY A 470 -2.60 -11.49 -9.58
CA GLY A 470 -2.86 -12.78 -8.93
C GLY A 470 -1.63 -13.57 -8.47
N GLY A 471 -0.42 -12.98 -8.48
CA GLY A 471 0.79 -13.69 -8.11
C GLY A 471 1.19 -14.78 -9.13
N GLN A 472 2.22 -15.55 -8.79
CA GLN A 472 2.83 -16.52 -9.71
C GLN A 472 1.88 -17.62 -10.21
N ALA A 473 0.77 -17.89 -9.52
CA ALA A 473 -0.20 -18.93 -9.85
C ALA A 473 -1.57 -18.38 -10.29
N GLY A 474 -1.68 -17.06 -10.51
CA GLY A 474 -2.93 -16.37 -10.83
C GLY A 474 -3.57 -16.83 -12.17
N ALA A 475 -2.75 -17.25 -13.12
CA ALA A 475 -3.23 -17.75 -14.41
C ALA A 475 -4.08 -19.03 -14.25
N GLY A 476 -3.63 -19.97 -13.44
CA GLY A 476 -4.39 -21.19 -13.13
C GLY A 476 -5.71 -20.88 -12.41
N ALA A 477 -5.68 -19.93 -11.48
CA ALA A 477 -6.89 -19.46 -10.79
C ALA A 477 -7.93 -18.87 -11.74
N LEU A 478 -7.50 -18.09 -12.74
CA LEU A 478 -8.41 -17.58 -13.79
C LEU A 478 -9.07 -18.70 -14.56
N VAL A 479 -8.32 -19.72 -14.93
CA VAL A 479 -8.87 -20.89 -15.66
C VAL A 479 -9.91 -21.64 -14.79
N GLU A 480 -9.65 -21.83 -13.50
CA GLU A 480 -10.59 -22.45 -12.57
C GLU A 480 -11.91 -21.68 -12.48
N VAL A 481 -11.85 -20.35 -12.43
CA VAL A 481 -13.05 -19.50 -12.44
C VAL A 481 -13.78 -19.61 -13.78
N LEU A 482 -13.06 -19.51 -14.91
CA LEU A 482 -13.68 -19.60 -16.25
C LEU A 482 -14.42 -20.92 -16.49
N THR A 483 -13.91 -22.02 -15.96
CA THR A 483 -14.50 -23.37 -16.16
C THR A 483 -15.51 -23.74 -15.07
N GLY A 484 -15.67 -22.91 -14.04
CA GLY A 484 -16.56 -23.19 -12.91
C GLY A 484 -15.99 -24.22 -11.91
N ALA A 485 -14.74 -24.62 -12.06
CA ALA A 485 -14.04 -25.42 -11.03
C ALA A 485 -13.95 -24.66 -9.71
N GLN A 486 -13.81 -23.33 -9.79
CA GLN A 486 -13.96 -22.39 -8.67
C GLN A 486 -15.11 -21.43 -8.97
N ASN A 487 -16.10 -21.37 -8.08
CA ASN A 487 -17.12 -20.33 -8.14
C ASN A 487 -16.52 -19.00 -7.65
N PRO A 488 -16.58 -17.89 -8.44
CA PRO A 488 -16.05 -16.61 -8.01
C PRO A 488 -16.72 -16.13 -6.73
N SER A 489 -15.94 -15.72 -5.76
CA SER A 489 -16.41 -15.24 -4.45
C SER A 489 -15.78 -13.91 -4.06
N GLY A 490 -14.87 -13.39 -4.86
CA GLY A 490 -14.21 -12.12 -4.61
C GLY A 490 -15.20 -10.94 -4.67
N LYS A 491 -14.95 -9.95 -3.82
CA LYS A 491 -15.70 -8.69 -3.74
C LYS A 491 -14.73 -7.53 -3.81
N LEU A 492 -15.04 -6.48 -4.56
CA LEU A 492 -14.16 -5.33 -4.69
C LEU A 492 -13.82 -4.70 -3.34
N ALA A 493 -12.54 -4.51 -3.08
CA ALA A 493 -12.02 -3.80 -1.91
C ALA A 493 -11.86 -2.28 -2.16
N GLU A 494 -12.27 -1.81 -3.31
CA GLU A 494 -12.32 -0.40 -3.71
C GLU A 494 -13.49 -0.14 -4.66
N THR A 495 -14.00 1.09 -4.62
CA THR A 495 -15.05 1.55 -5.54
C THR A 495 -14.45 1.82 -6.92
N TRP A 496 -15.15 1.41 -7.99
CA TRP A 496 -14.80 1.77 -9.35
C TRP A 496 -15.63 2.97 -9.81
N ALA A 497 -14.99 4.13 -9.88
CA ALA A 497 -15.61 5.31 -10.49
C ALA A 497 -15.86 5.10 -11.97
N CYS A 498 -16.87 5.78 -12.53
CA CYS A 498 -17.07 5.76 -13.98
C CYS A 498 -15.91 6.43 -14.72
N ARG A 499 -15.40 7.56 -14.19
CA ARG A 499 -14.31 8.35 -14.77
C ARG A 499 -13.46 8.95 -13.64
N TYR A 500 -12.22 9.30 -13.93
CA TYR A 500 -11.37 10.01 -12.98
C TYR A 500 -11.99 11.33 -12.50
N ALA A 501 -12.67 12.04 -13.38
CA ALA A 501 -13.39 13.27 -13.06
C ALA A 501 -14.49 13.12 -11.99
N ASP A 502 -14.93 11.90 -11.72
CA ASP A 502 -15.94 11.58 -10.72
C ASP A 502 -15.34 11.23 -9.34
N THR A 503 -13.99 11.25 -9.20
CA THR A 503 -13.31 10.91 -7.94
C THR A 503 -13.24 12.10 -6.97
N PRO A 504 -13.28 11.89 -5.64
CA PRO A 504 -13.27 13.00 -4.67
C PRO A 504 -11.95 13.76 -4.64
N ALA A 505 -10.81 13.11 -4.83
CA ALA A 505 -9.48 13.70 -4.73
C ALA A 505 -8.94 14.27 -6.05
N ARG A 506 -9.72 14.29 -7.13
CA ARG A 506 -9.25 14.62 -8.49
C ARG A 506 -8.52 15.96 -8.62
N GLU A 507 -8.91 16.96 -7.85
CA GLU A 507 -8.31 18.30 -7.89
C GLU A 507 -7.07 18.41 -6.97
N ASN A 508 -6.95 17.52 -5.97
CA ASN A 508 -5.98 17.66 -4.89
C ASN A 508 -4.97 16.51 -4.85
N PHE A 509 -5.12 15.48 -5.69
CA PHE A 509 -4.15 14.39 -5.81
C PHE A 509 -2.91 14.84 -6.58
N GLY A 510 -1.73 14.40 -6.16
CA GLY A 510 -0.43 14.78 -6.73
C GLY A 510 0.09 16.13 -6.23
N GLY A 511 -0.77 17.04 -5.88
CA GLY A 511 -0.46 18.37 -5.33
C GLY A 511 0.25 19.31 -6.30
N GLN A 512 0.23 20.59 -5.99
CA GLN A 512 1.05 21.59 -6.64
C GLN A 512 2.08 22.13 -5.63
N GLY A 513 3.36 22.01 -5.95
CA GLY A 513 4.38 22.39 -5.01
C GLY A 513 4.68 21.32 -3.97
N ARG A 514 4.82 21.68 -2.68
CA ARG A 514 5.21 20.77 -1.59
C ARG A 514 4.04 20.21 -0.80
N THR A 515 2.86 20.78 -0.89
CA THR A 515 1.68 20.39 -0.13
C THR A 515 0.76 19.50 -0.95
N VAL A 516 0.17 18.51 -0.28
CA VAL A 516 -0.89 17.65 -0.80
C VAL A 516 -2.05 17.71 0.17
N GLU A 517 -3.13 18.34 -0.25
CA GLU A 517 -4.27 18.62 0.59
C GLU A 517 -5.29 17.49 0.54
N TYR A 518 -5.69 17.00 1.70
CA TYR A 518 -6.66 15.90 1.84
C TYR A 518 -8.06 16.49 2.08
N ARG A 519 -8.50 17.33 1.13
CA ARG A 519 -9.75 18.11 1.23
C ARG A 519 -11.00 17.27 1.28
N GLU A 520 -10.94 16.05 0.75
CA GLU A 520 -12.06 15.12 0.81
C GLU A 520 -12.36 14.61 2.21
N SER A 521 -11.46 14.81 3.19
CA SER A 521 -11.64 14.41 4.59
C SER A 521 -12.06 12.95 4.73
N LEU A 522 -13.15 12.64 5.40
CA LEU A 522 -13.68 11.29 5.61
C LEU A 522 -14.22 10.63 4.33
N TYR A 523 -14.43 11.40 3.26
CA TYR A 523 -15.15 10.97 2.07
C TYR A 523 -14.21 10.33 1.03
N VAL A 524 -13.55 9.27 1.43
CA VAL A 524 -12.70 8.44 0.55
C VAL A 524 -13.49 7.24 0.06
N GLY A 525 -13.37 6.91 -1.22
CA GLY A 525 -14.02 5.75 -1.82
C GLY A 525 -15.55 5.79 -1.70
N TYR A 526 -16.17 4.65 -1.37
CA TYR A 526 -17.64 4.55 -1.25
C TYR A 526 -18.24 5.55 -0.25
N ARG A 527 -17.47 6.00 0.74
CA ARG A 527 -17.92 7.04 1.68
C ARG A 527 -18.29 8.32 0.95
N TYR A 528 -17.57 8.66 -0.10
CA TYR A 528 -17.88 9.77 -0.99
C TYR A 528 -19.06 9.45 -1.90
N TYR A 529 -18.94 8.39 -2.69
CA TYR A 529 -19.91 8.10 -3.75
C TYR A 529 -21.32 7.89 -3.20
N ASP A 530 -21.43 7.14 -2.09
CA ASP A 530 -22.72 6.85 -1.46
C ASP A 530 -23.31 8.07 -0.74
N THR A 531 -22.48 9.00 -0.23
CA THR A 531 -22.98 10.20 0.46
C THR A 531 -23.38 11.29 -0.53
N ALA A 532 -22.56 11.58 -1.50
CA ALA A 532 -22.79 12.61 -2.50
C ALA A 532 -23.71 12.13 -3.66
N GLY A 533 -24.11 10.86 -3.68
CA GLY A 533 -24.95 10.29 -4.73
C GLY A 533 -24.28 10.23 -6.10
N VAL A 534 -22.96 10.08 -6.16
CA VAL A 534 -22.20 10.02 -7.41
C VAL A 534 -22.24 8.60 -7.96
N PRO A 535 -22.66 8.41 -9.23
CA PRO A 535 -22.71 7.08 -9.84
C PRO A 535 -21.35 6.42 -9.95
N THR A 536 -21.33 5.11 -9.74
CA THR A 536 -20.12 4.28 -9.86
C THR A 536 -20.30 3.21 -10.93
N ALA A 537 -19.20 2.76 -11.52
CA ALA A 537 -19.23 1.61 -12.41
C ALA A 537 -19.51 0.32 -11.62
N PHE A 538 -18.83 0.16 -10.48
CA PHE A 538 -19.05 -0.91 -9.51
C PHE A 538 -18.87 -0.34 -8.10
N PRO A 539 -19.82 -0.61 -7.18
CA PRO A 539 -19.72 -0.14 -5.81
C PRO A 539 -18.70 -0.96 -5.02
N PHE A 540 -18.24 -0.41 -3.91
CA PHE A 540 -17.44 -1.11 -2.92
C PHE A 540 -18.14 -2.40 -2.44
N GLY A 541 -17.39 -3.49 -2.34
CA GLY A 541 -17.93 -4.78 -1.93
C GLY A 541 -18.65 -5.56 -3.02
N TYR A 542 -18.71 -5.04 -4.27
CA TYR A 542 -19.41 -5.69 -5.39
C TYR A 542 -18.62 -6.88 -5.94
N GLY A 543 -19.36 -7.92 -6.33
CA GLY A 543 -18.85 -9.08 -7.06
C GLY A 543 -19.97 -10.10 -7.27
N LEU A 544 -20.03 -10.67 -8.47
CA LEU A 544 -21.00 -11.70 -8.85
C LEU A 544 -20.52 -13.09 -8.48
N SER A 545 -21.47 -14.04 -8.44
CA SER A 545 -21.22 -15.47 -8.23
C SER A 545 -21.97 -16.26 -9.31
N TYR A 546 -21.62 -17.53 -9.51
CA TYR A 546 -22.39 -18.48 -10.33
C TYR A 546 -23.60 -19.04 -9.58
N THR A 547 -23.76 -18.67 -8.29
CA THR A 547 -24.94 -19.00 -7.48
C THR A 547 -25.58 -17.72 -6.94
N SER A 548 -26.67 -17.86 -6.19
CA SER A 548 -27.38 -16.74 -5.57
C SER A 548 -27.59 -16.98 -4.07
N PHE A 549 -27.68 -15.89 -3.29
CA PHE A 549 -27.84 -15.94 -1.85
C PHE A 549 -29.00 -15.09 -1.38
N ALA A 550 -29.74 -15.59 -0.40
CA ALA A 550 -30.78 -14.88 0.31
C ALA A 550 -30.35 -14.64 1.76
N TYR A 551 -30.78 -13.51 2.33
CA TYR A 551 -30.54 -13.15 3.74
C TYR A 551 -31.86 -13.09 4.46
N SER A 552 -31.95 -13.65 5.68
CA SER A 552 -33.16 -13.66 6.53
C SER A 552 -32.83 -13.61 8.01
N ASP A 553 -33.88 -13.52 8.83
CA ASP A 553 -33.85 -13.70 10.27
C ASP A 553 -32.88 -12.77 11.02
N LEU A 554 -32.78 -11.52 10.58
CA LEU A 554 -31.88 -10.52 11.16
C LEU A 554 -32.27 -10.24 12.62
N GLN A 555 -31.33 -10.47 13.51
CA GLN A 555 -31.33 -10.01 14.90
C GLN A 555 -30.15 -9.05 15.08
N ALA A 556 -30.39 -7.95 15.79
CA ALA A 556 -29.40 -6.89 15.91
C ALA A 556 -29.47 -6.18 17.25
N ASP A 557 -28.32 -5.86 17.80
CA ASP A 557 -28.14 -4.97 18.93
C ASP A 557 -26.85 -4.14 18.76
N ALA A 558 -26.47 -3.40 19.79
CA ALA A 558 -25.23 -2.59 19.73
C ALA A 558 -23.95 -3.44 19.75
N GLN A 559 -24.03 -4.75 19.98
CA GLN A 559 -22.87 -5.66 19.98
C GLN A 559 -22.68 -6.35 18.63
N GLY A 560 -23.68 -6.29 17.73
CA GLY A 560 -23.57 -6.88 16.41
C GLY A 560 -24.89 -7.33 15.80
N VAL A 561 -24.75 -8.17 14.78
CA VAL A 561 -25.88 -8.75 14.06
C VAL A 561 -25.73 -10.25 13.96
N THR A 562 -26.87 -10.95 14.01
CA THR A 562 -26.98 -12.38 13.68
C THR A 562 -28.03 -12.53 12.59
N LEU A 563 -27.75 -13.28 11.52
CA LEU A 563 -28.66 -13.48 10.41
C LEU A 563 -28.44 -14.85 9.78
N THR A 564 -29.41 -15.30 9.00
CA THR A 564 -29.32 -16.53 8.22
C THR A 564 -29.00 -16.20 6.77
N VAL A 565 -27.98 -16.84 6.20
CA VAL A 565 -27.63 -16.78 4.77
C VAL A 565 -27.94 -18.11 4.12
N THR A 566 -28.65 -18.10 3.03
CA THR A 566 -29.07 -19.31 2.27
C THR A 566 -28.56 -19.23 0.86
N ASN A 567 -27.89 -20.25 0.37
CA ASN A 567 -27.55 -20.43 -1.03
C ASN A 567 -28.81 -20.90 -1.77
N THR A 568 -29.40 -20.04 -2.59
CA THR A 568 -30.64 -20.30 -3.33
C THR A 568 -30.42 -20.79 -4.76
N GLY A 569 -29.16 -20.90 -5.19
CA GLY A 569 -28.81 -21.41 -6.51
C GLY A 569 -28.45 -22.88 -6.54
N SER A 570 -27.90 -23.32 -7.67
CA SER A 570 -27.70 -24.73 -8.00
C SER A 570 -26.27 -25.27 -7.77
N CYS A 571 -25.32 -24.39 -7.42
CA CYS A 571 -23.94 -24.79 -7.13
C CYS A 571 -23.45 -24.22 -5.80
N ALA A 572 -22.44 -24.85 -5.23
CA ALA A 572 -21.77 -24.33 -4.04
C ALA A 572 -21.12 -22.97 -4.32
N GLY A 573 -21.05 -22.12 -3.31
CA GLY A 573 -20.40 -20.82 -3.41
C GLY A 573 -20.18 -20.18 -2.06
N ALA A 574 -19.37 -19.12 -2.05
CA ALA A 574 -19.14 -18.32 -0.86
C ALA A 574 -19.70 -16.91 -1.04
N GLU A 575 -20.32 -16.39 0.02
CA GLU A 575 -20.85 -15.03 0.10
C GLU A 575 -20.08 -14.23 1.15
N VAL A 576 -19.89 -12.95 0.88
CA VAL A 576 -19.32 -11.98 1.83
C VAL A 576 -20.45 -11.09 2.32
N VAL A 577 -20.89 -11.33 3.55
CA VAL A 577 -21.88 -10.51 4.23
C VAL A 577 -21.20 -9.30 4.82
N GLN A 578 -21.64 -8.11 4.45
CA GLN A 578 -21.03 -6.82 4.82
C GLN A 578 -21.98 -6.07 5.76
N LEU A 579 -21.46 -5.64 6.91
CA LEU A 579 -22.19 -4.87 7.90
C LEU A 579 -21.71 -3.42 7.90
N TYR A 580 -22.62 -2.52 7.52
CA TYR A 580 -22.39 -1.08 7.56
C TYR A 580 -23.19 -0.45 8.70
N VAL A 581 -22.62 0.61 9.27
CA VAL A 581 -23.27 1.44 10.28
C VAL A 581 -23.54 2.82 9.68
N ALA A 582 -24.79 3.28 9.81
CA ALA A 582 -25.24 4.60 9.38
C ALA A 582 -25.90 5.36 10.53
N LYS A 583 -25.78 6.69 10.52
CA LYS A 583 -26.47 7.59 11.45
C LYS A 583 -27.18 8.70 10.67
N PRO A 584 -28.41 8.47 10.19
CA PRO A 584 -29.10 9.43 9.32
C PRO A 584 -29.39 10.80 9.97
N ASP A 585 -29.54 10.84 11.28
CA ASP A 585 -29.80 12.05 12.09
C ASP A 585 -28.51 12.62 12.74
N ALA A 586 -27.34 12.35 12.13
CA ALA A 586 -26.07 12.86 12.65
C ALA A 586 -26.06 14.39 12.70
N LYS A 587 -25.57 14.94 13.80
CA LYS A 587 -25.40 16.40 14.00
C LYS A 587 -24.07 16.89 13.46
N ILE A 588 -23.08 16.00 13.40
CA ILE A 588 -21.76 16.24 12.80
C ILE A 588 -21.71 15.59 11.43
N PHE A 589 -20.89 16.10 10.53
CA PHE A 589 -20.75 15.48 9.22
C PHE A 589 -20.18 14.05 9.34
N ARG A 590 -20.77 13.13 8.60
CA ARG A 590 -20.41 11.71 8.53
C ARG A 590 -20.68 11.17 7.14
N PRO A 591 -19.96 10.16 6.69
CA PRO A 591 -20.38 9.36 5.52
C PRO A 591 -21.79 8.77 5.74
N ALA A 592 -22.53 8.59 4.65
CA ALA A 592 -23.87 7.98 4.71
C ALA A 592 -23.87 6.63 5.41
N LYS A 593 -22.81 5.87 5.26
CA LYS A 593 -22.55 4.62 5.97
C LYS A 593 -21.07 4.27 5.99
N GLU A 594 -20.66 3.42 6.90
CA GLU A 594 -19.28 2.96 7.06
C GLU A 594 -19.25 1.46 7.35
N LEU A 595 -18.35 0.71 6.70
CA LEU A 595 -18.12 -0.69 7.00
C LEU A 595 -17.58 -0.85 8.41
N LYS A 596 -18.25 -1.68 9.22
CA LYS A 596 -17.87 -1.95 10.62
C LYS A 596 -17.80 -3.44 10.95
N GLY A 597 -18.14 -4.30 9.98
CA GLY A 597 -18.02 -5.74 10.12
C GLY A 597 -18.24 -6.47 8.80
N PHE A 598 -17.71 -7.67 8.69
CA PHE A 598 -17.98 -8.57 7.56
C PHE A 598 -17.73 -10.01 7.96
N ALA A 599 -18.35 -10.93 7.20
CA ALA A 599 -18.09 -12.36 7.34
C ALA A 599 -18.20 -13.04 5.98
N LYS A 600 -17.25 -13.91 5.66
CA LYS A 600 -17.31 -14.79 4.50
C LYS A 600 -17.88 -16.14 4.92
N VAL A 601 -18.88 -16.64 4.18
CA VAL A 601 -19.55 -17.90 4.46
C VAL A 601 -19.62 -18.76 3.21
N GLU A 602 -19.15 -20.01 3.31
CA GLU A 602 -19.25 -21.01 2.26
C GLU A 602 -20.51 -21.85 2.46
N LEU A 603 -21.28 -22.06 1.39
CA LEU A 603 -22.57 -22.76 1.39
C LEU A 603 -22.66 -23.69 0.19
N ALA A 604 -23.03 -24.94 0.44
CA ALA A 604 -23.47 -25.87 -0.61
C ALA A 604 -24.78 -25.36 -1.24
N ALA A 605 -25.15 -25.86 -2.42
CA ALA A 605 -26.44 -25.57 -3.04
C ALA A 605 -27.60 -25.91 -2.09
N GLY A 606 -28.47 -24.95 -1.82
CA GLY A 606 -29.61 -25.10 -0.91
C GLY A 606 -29.26 -25.06 0.58
N GLU A 607 -28.00 -24.91 0.95
CA GLU A 607 -27.56 -24.83 2.36
C GLU A 607 -27.87 -23.46 2.97
N SER A 608 -28.24 -23.45 4.24
CA SER A 608 -28.41 -22.24 5.06
C SER A 608 -27.49 -22.30 6.27
N LYS A 609 -26.85 -21.17 6.60
CA LYS A 609 -26.06 -21.01 7.84
C LYS A 609 -26.45 -19.73 8.56
N THR A 610 -26.57 -19.82 9.87
CA THR A 610 -26.67 -18.64 10.73
C THR A 610 -25.27 -18.15 11.04
N ILE A 611 -25.03 -16.88 10.80
CA ILE A 611 -23.74 -16.20 11.07
C ILE A 611 -23.93 -15.02 12.01
N THR A 612 -22.90 -14.70 12.78
CA THR A 612 -22.83 -13.54 13.65
C THR A 612 -21.68 -12.65 13.22
N ILE A 613 -21.93 -11.35 13.05
CA ILE A 613 -20.93 -10.33 12.80
C ILE A 613 -20.89 -9.41 14.01
N PRO A 614 -19.85 -9.49 14.85
CA PRO A 614 -19.73 -8.64 16.02
C PRO A 614 -19.35 -7.22 15.61
N LEU A 615 -19.80 -6.25 16.40
CA LEU A 615 -19.34 -4.86 16.34
C LEU A 615 -18.35 -4.61 17.48
N ASP A 616 -17.24 -3.97 17.14
CA ASP A 616 -16.20 -3.56 18.09
C ASP A 616 -16.36 -2.08 18.50
N ASP A 617 -15.42 -1.56 19.28
CA ASP A 617 -15.39 -0.17 19.75
C ASP A 617 -15.35 0.87 18.64
N LYS A 618 -15.04 0.45 17.40
CA LYS A 618 -14.96 1.32 16.22
C LYS A 618 -16.32 1.54 15.54
N ALA A 619 -17.34 0.82 15.95
CA ALA A 619 -18.64 0.81 15.27
C ALA A 619 -19.33 2.17 15.26
N PHE A 620 -19.34 2.87 16.39
CA PHE A 620 -20.13 4.08 16.60
C PHE A 620 -19.30 5.32 16.91
N ARG A 621 -17.99 5.15 17.15
CA ARG A 621 -17.10 6.23 17.58
C ARG A 621 -16.76 7.19 16.43
N TYR A 622 -16.42 8.42 16.82
CA TYR A 622 -15.78 9.42 15.98
C TYR A 622 -14.71 10.15 16.78
N TRP A 623 -13.72 10.71 16.12
CA TRP A 623 -12.70 11.52 16.78
C TRP A 623 -13.21 12.94 17.00
N ASN A 624 -13.24 13.38 18.24
CA ASN A 624 -13.67 14.73 18.58
C ASN A 624 -12.46 15.63 18.82
N VAL A 625 -12.22 16.55 17.89
CA VAL A 625 -11.06 17.48 17.92
C VAL A 625 -11.08 18.48 19.08
N LYS A 626 -12.21 18.65 19.79
CA LYS A 626 -12.29 19.51 20.99
C LYS A 626 -11.94 18.78 22.27
N THR A 627 -12.27 17.49 22.35
CA THR A 627 -11.97 16.67 23.54
C THR A 627 -10.70 15.86 23.37
N ASP A 628 -10.13 15.84 22.15
CA ASP A 628 -8.95 15.10 21.76
C ASP A 628 -9.05 13.61 22.13
N ARG A 629 -10.20 13.00 21.83
CA ARG A 629 -10.46 11.58 22.08
C ARG A 629 -11.60 11.02 21.24
N TRP A 630 -11.73 9.69 21.26
CA TRP A 630 -12.87 9.02 20.67
C TRP A 630 -14.13 9.26 21.47
N GLU A 631 -15.19 9.68 20.80
CA GLU A 631 -16.49 9.97 21.37
C GLU A 631 -17.58 9.22 20.60
N VAL A 632 -18.76 9.10 21.20
CA VAL A 632 -19.94 8.50 20.58
C VAL A 632 -21.08 9.51 20.54
N GLU A 633 -21.63 9.75 19.37
CA GLU A 633 -22.84 10.53 19.21
C GLU A 633 -24.04 9.66 19.55
N GLY A 634 -24.77 9.98 20.64
CA GLY A 634 -25.92 9.20 21.06
C GLY A 634 -27.10 9.27 20.10
N GLY A 635 -27.96 8.27 20.13
CA GLY A 635 -29.19 8.23 19.34
C GLY A 635 -29.35 6.96 18.50
N SER A 636 -30.19 7.05 17.50
CA SER A 636 -30.51 5.92 16.63
C SER A 636 -29.46 5.71 15.55
N TYR A 637 -29.05 4.47 15.36
CA TYR A 637 -28.17 4.03 14.30
C TYR A 637 -28.85 2.95 13.47
N GLN A 638 -28.58 2.94 12.17
CA GLN A 638 -28.99 1.86 11.30
C GLN A 638 -27.83 0.88 11.10
N LEU A 639 -28.10 -0.40 11.30
CA LEU A 639 -27.23 -1.51 10.95
C LEU A 639 -27.69 -2.05 9.62
N LEU A 640 -26.88 -1.85 8.58
CA LEU A 640 -27.21 -2.16 7.19
C LEU A 640 -26.42 -3.39 6.79
N VAL A 641 -27.11 -4.50 6.53
CA VAL A 641 -26.47 -5.76 6.11
C VAL A 641 -26.67 -5.93 4.60
N GLY A 642 -25.56 -6.05 3.88
CA GLY A 642 -25.60 -6.10 2.41
C GLY A 642 -24.58 -7.05 1.80
N ALA A 643 -24.71 -7.23 0.49
CA ALA A 643 -23.75 -7.93 -0.36
C ALA A 643 -22.74 -6.97 -1.03
N SER A 644 -23.00 -5.66 -0.93
CA SER A 644 -22.10 -4.57 -1.31
C SER A 644 -22.57 -3.28 -0.64
N SER A 645 -21.84 -2.18 -0.78
CA SER A 645 -22.26 -0.87 -0.25
C SER A 645 -23.58 -0.39 -0.89
N ALA A 646 -23.90 -0.84 -2.11
CA ALA A 646 -25.13 -0.46 -2.82
C ALA A 646 -26.24 -1.54 -2.78
N ASP A 647 -25.93 -2.78 -2.39
CA ASP A 647 -26.90 -3.87 -2.27
C ASP A 647 -27.16 -4.19 -0.79
N ILE A 648 -27.96 -3.33 -0.15
CA ILE A 648 -28.38 -3.54 1.25
C ILE A 648 -29.64 -4.41 1.23
N ARG A 649 -29.58 -5.55 1.92
CA ARG A 649 -30.65 -6.57 1.94
C ARG A 649 -31.46 -6.59 3.22
N LEU A 650 -30.83 -6.30 4.35
CA LEU A 650 -31.51 -6.26 5.65
C LEU A 650 -31.08 -5.00 6.41
N THR A 651 -31.99 -4.46 7.20
CA THR A 651 -31.74 -3.26 8.02
C THR A 651 -32.34 -3.43 9.38
N ALA A 652 -31.60 -3.05 10.41
CA ALA A 652 -32.09 -2.94 11.78
C ALA A 652 -31.74 -1.58 12.35
N VAL A 653 -32.49 -1.13 13.35
CA VAL A 653 -32.23 0.11 14.09
C VAL A 653 -31.86 -0.23 15.53
N VAL A 654 -30.76 0.35 15.99
CA VAL A 654 -30.30 0.22 17.37
C VAL A 654 -30.14 1.59 17.99
N THR A 655 -30.36 1.69 19.29
CA THR A 655 -30.12 2.92 20.04
C THR A 655 -28.81 2.78 20.81
N VAL A 656 -27.94 3.76 20.66
CA VAL A 656 -26.61 3.79 21.29
C VAL A 656 -26.54 5.00 22.23
N GLU A 657 -26.05 4.76 23.44
CA GLU A 657 -25.79 5.83 24.39
C GLU A 657 -24.59 6.65 23.97
N GLY A 658 -24.71 7.98 23.98
CA GLY A 658 -23.62 8.89 23.61
C GLY A 658 -22.76 9.29 24.80
N THR A 659 -21.58 9.79 24.50
CA THR A 659 -20.64 10.32 25.50
C THR A 659 -20.94 11.77 25.90
N ASN A 660 -21.97 12.39 25.32
CA ASN A 660 -22.37 13.78 25.54
C ASN A 660 -21.25 14.82 25.32
N ALA A 661 -20.37 14.53 24.38
CA ALA A 661 -19.28 15.42 24.01
C ALA A 661 -19.78 16.69 23.30
N PRO A 662 -19.06 17.83 23.40
CA PRO A 662 -19.41 19.03 22.65
C PRO A 662 -19.30 18.80 21.14
N ASP A 663 -20.13 19.47 20.35
CA ASP A 663 -20.00 19.47 18.90
C ASP A 663 -18.63 20.00 18.49
N PRO A 664 -17.79 19.20 17.80
CA PRO A 664 -16.43 19.58 17.39
C PRO A 664 -16.41 20.78 16.41
N TYR A 665 -17.49 20.98 15.69
CA TYR A 665 -17.61 22.00 14.63
C TYR A 665 -18.61 23.11 14.95
N ALA A 666 -19.05 23.23 16.19
CA ALA A 666 -20.00 24.27 16.60
C ALA A 666 -19.49 25.66 16.22
N GLY A 667 -20.30 26.39 15.46
CA GLY A 667 -20.00 27.73 14.97
C GLY A 667 -19.22 27.79 13.65
N LEU A 668 -18.87 26.65 13.05
CA LEU A 668 -18.23 26.57 11.73
C LEU A 668 -19.26 26.26 10.64
N ALA A 669 -19.14 26.92 9.50
CA ALA A 669 -19.94 26.63 8.31
C ALA A 669 -19.19 25.61 7.45
N MET A 670 -19.74 24.40 7.34
CA MET A 670 -19.12 23.28 6.62
C MET A 670 -20.12 22.60 5.66
N PRO A 671 -20.72 23.35 4.71
CA PRO A 671 -21.79 22.83 3.87
C PRO A 671 -21.33 21.66 2.98
N HIS A 672 -20.11 21.69 2.42
CA HIS A 672 -19.60 20.61 1.56
C HIS A 672 -19.37 19.32 2.35
N TYR A 673 -18.86 19.43 3.57
CA TYR A 673 -18.68 18.24 4.42
C TYR A 673 -19.99 17.65 4.93
N MET A 674 -21.01 18.49 5.18
CA MET A 674 -22.33 18.02 5.59
C MET A 674 -23.09 17.27 4.48
N THR A 675 -22.83 17.60 3.23
CA THR A 675 -23.47 16.95 2.05
C THR A 675 -22.61 15.88 1.40
N GLY A 676 -21.31 15.84 1.72
CA GLY A 676 -20.33 14.99 1.03
C GLY A 676 -19.88 15.49 -0.34
N GLU A 677 -20.27 16.69 -0.76
CA GLU A 677 -19.88 17.30 -2.04
C GLU A 677 -18.44 17.85 -2.00
N VAL A 678 -17.49 17.00 -1.62
CA VAL A 678 -16.12 17.38 -1.27
C VAL A 678 -15.14 17.49 -2.43
N ALA A 679 -15.57 17.28 -3.65
CA ALA A 679 -14.70 17.31 -4.82
C ALA A 679 -14.06 18.69 -5.07
N GLN A 680 -14.67 19.78 -4.59
CA GLN A 680 -14.22 21.16 -4.74
C GLN A 680 -14.49 21.99 -3.48
N VAL A 681 -13.87 21.61 -2.35
CA VAL A 681 -14.00 22.34 -1.09
C VAL A 681 -13.21 23.65 -1.16
N PRO A 682 -13.83 24.83 -0.88
CA PRO A 682 -13.14 26.11 -0.83
C PRO A 682 -12.08 26.18 0.27
N ASP A 683 -11.02 26.99 0.05
CA ASP A 683 -9.94 27.17 1.04
C ASP A 683 -10.46 27.56 2.42
N ALA A 684 -11.40 28.50 2.50
CA ALA A 684 -11.94 28.99 3.78
C ALA A 684 -12.64 27.87 4.57
N GLU A 685 -13.35 26.94 3.92
CA GLU A 685 -13.99 25.82 4.58
C GLU A 685 -12.97 24.76 5.01
N TYR A 686 -11.97 24.50 4.16
CA TYR A 686 -10.91 23.57 4.50
C TYR A 686 -10.01 24.10 5.62
N GLU A 687 -9.67 25.39 5.61
CA GLU A 687 -8.96 26.04 6.74
C GLU A 687 -9.76 25.99 8.04
N ALA A 688 -11.09 26.14 7.96
CA ALA A 688 -11.97 25.97 9.12
C ALA A 688 -11.93 24.53 9.66
N LEU A 689 -11.91 23.51 8.78
CA LEU A 689 -11.74 22.11 9.16
C LEU A 689 -10.37 21.86 9.80
N LEU A 690 -9.29 22.40 9.18
CA LEU A 690 -7.93 22.28 9.69
C LEU A 690 -7.70 23.00 11.01
N GLY A 691 -8.53 24.02 11.33
CA GLY A 691 -8.34 24.91 12.46
C GLY A 691 -7.13 25.85 12.34
N ARG A 692 -6.59 26.01 11.11
CA ARG A 692 -5.42 26.83 10.79
C ARG A 692 -5.40 27.21 9.31
N PRO A 693 -4.66 28.26 8.93
CA PRO A 693 -4.46 28.60 7.53
C PRO A 693 -3.70 27.51 6.77
N LEU A 694 -3.95 27.42 5.47
CA LEU A 694 -3.19 26.56 4.58
C LEU A 694 -1.73 26.97 4.52
N PRO A 695 -0.78 26.02 4.57
CA PRO A 695 0.63 26.35 4.42
C PRO A 695 0.92 26.75 2.96
N GLU A 696 1.87 27.67 2.79
CA GLU A 696 2.36 28.01 1.45
C GLU A 696 3.08 26.80 0.84
N GLY A 697 2.54 26.24 -0.24
CA GLY A 697 3.11 25.11 -0.99
C GLY A 697 4.36 25.44 -1.82
N LYS A 698 5.00 26.61 -1.59
CA LYS A 698 6.15 27.06 -2.39
C LYS A 698 7.39 26.20 -2.16
N VAL A 699 8.11 25.93 -3.25
CA VAL A 699 9.44 25.30 -3.20
C VAL A 699 10.40 26.23 -2.46
N ARG A 700 11.05 25.69 -1.41
CA ARG A 700 12.09 26.38 -0.64
C ARG A 700 13.44 25.80 -0.99
N ILE A 701 14.48 26.64 -1.07
CA ILE A 701 15.85 26.19 -1.26
C ILE A 701 16.41 25.76 0.10
N ASP A 702 16.23 24.49 0.42
CA ASP A 702 16.67 23.84 1.64
C ASP A 702 17.08 22.38 1.38
N ARG A 703 17.45 21.63 2.40
CA ARG A 703 17.83 20.22 2.31
C ARG A 703 16.73 19.31 1.74
N ASN A 704 15.48 19.75 1.78
CA ASN A 704 14.30 19.01 1.35
C ASN A 704 13.84 19.36 -0.08
N MET A 705 14.59 20.26 -0.76
CA MET A 705 14.45 20.49 -2.19
C MET A 705 14.83 19.22 -2.96
N THR A 706 14.01 18.82 -3.94
CA THR A 706 14.34 17.67 -4.77
C THR A 706 15.43 18.01 -5.79
N LEU A 707 16.13 16.98 -6.30
CA LEU A 707 17.14 17.19 -7.34
C LEU A 707 16.52 17.78 -8.61
N GLY A 708 15.30 17.40 -8.97
CA GLY A 708 14.58 18.01 -10.10
C GLY A 708 14.23 19.47 -9.89
N GLU A 709 14.08 19.92 -8.63
CA GLU A 709 13.76 21.31 -8.26
C GLU A 709 14.99 22.23 -8.20
N MET A 710 16.22 21.70 -8.29
CA MET A 710 17.44 22.52 -8.26
C MET A 710 17.42 23.65 -9.30
N GLY A 711 16.63 23.50 -10.36
CA GLY A 711 16.40 24.56 -11.36
C GLY A 711 15.71 25.82 -10.80
N HIS A 712 15.06 25.76 -9.64
CA HIS A 712 14.52 26.95 -8.94
C HIS A 712 15.58 27.68 -8.12
N GLY A 713 16.79 27.13 -7.99
CA GLY A 713 17.92 27.75 -7.33
C GLY A 713 18.47 28.92 -8.13
N ARG A 714 19.40 29.66 -7.51
CA ARG A 714 20.13 30.80 -8.13
C ARG A 714 21.48 30.38 -8.71
N SER A 715 21.70 29.08 -8.89
CA SER A 715 22.96 28.49 -9.32
C SER A 715 22.91 27.97 -10.75
N PRO A 716 23.86 28.37 -11.63
CA PRO A 716 23.99 27.76 -12.95
C PRO A 716 24.22 26.24 -12.90
N LEU A 717 24.97 25.74 -11.92
CA LEU A 717 25.22 24.30 -11.77
C LEU A 717 23.94 23.58 -11.42
N GLY A 718 23.12 24.16 -10.52
CA GLY A 718 21.81 23.62 -10.18
C GLY A 718 20.86 23.56 -11.39
N TRP A 719 20.85 24.59 -12.22
CA TRP A 719 20.06 24.62 -13.47
C TRP A 719 20.50 23.54 -14.45
N ILE A 720 21.82 23.38 -14.64
CA ILE A 720 22.37 22.35 -15.54
C ILE A 720 22.02 20.95 -15.00
N ALA A 721 22.22 20.70 -13.72
CA ALA A 721 21.93 19.40 -13.12
C ALA A 721 20.45 19.03 -13.23
N ALA A 722 19.54 19.96 -12.90
CA ALA A 722 18.09 19.74 -13.05
C ALA A 722 17.71 19.54 -14.53
N ALA A 723 18.29 20.30 -15.47
CA ALA A 723 18.03 20.17 -16.89
C ALA A 723 18.52 18.81 -17.43
N VAL A 724 19.70 18.33 -17.01
CA VAL A 724 20.23 17.02 -17.40
C VAL A 724 19.35 15.90 -16.87
N LEU A 725 19.01 15.91 -15.57
CA LEU A 725 18.11 14.90 -15.00
C LEU A 725 16.74 14.92 -15.68
N GLY A 726 16.17 16.10 -15.93
CA GLY A 726 14.90 16.24 -16.65
C GLY A 726 14.98 15.72 -18.08
N ALA A 727 16.07 15.98 -18.78
CA ALA A 727 16.28 15.47 -20.15
C ALA A 727 16.43 13.94 -20.18
N LEU A 728 17.15 13.36 -19.23
CA LEU A 728 17.29 11.90 -19.07
C LEU A 728 15.93 11.26 -18.76
N LEU A 729 15.17 11.82 -17.83
CA LEU A 729 13.83 11.36 -17.49
C LEU A 729 12.90 11.42 -18.70
N ASN A 730 12.83 12.57 -19.37
CA ASN A 730 12.00 12.74 -20.58
C ASN A 730 12.40 11.80 -21.70
N ARG A 731 13.71 11.51 -21.87
CA ARG A 731 14.17 10.54 -22.86
C ARG A 731 13.73 9.12 -22.51
N SER A 732 13.75 8.74 -21.25
CA SER A 732 13.29 7.43 -20.80
C SER A 732 11.77 7.26 -20.97
N ILE A 733 10.99 8.29 -20.62
CA ILE A 733 9.52 8.32 -20.82
C ILE A 733 9.17 8.19 -22.31
N LYS A 734 9.84 8.94 -23.20
CA LYS A 734 9.62 8.86 -24.66
C LYS A 734 9.93 7.49 -25.26
N LYS A 735 10.75 6.67 -24.60
CA LYS A 735 11.02 5.28 -24.99
C LYS A 735 9.96 4.30 -24.54
N GLY A 736 8.90 4.76 -23.86
CA GLY A 736 7.86 3.90 -23.30
C GLY A 736 8.31 3.06 -22.10
N LYS A 737 9.48 3.33 -21.54
CA LYS A 737 10.03 2.65 -20.35
C LYS A 737 10.69 3.70 -19.46
N PRO A 738 9.94 4.42 -18.59
CA PRO A 738 10.54 5.33 -17.62
C PRO A 738 11.59 4.59 -16.80
N ASP A 739 12.77 5.17 -16.71
CA ASP A 739 13.84 4.65 -15.85
C ASP A 739 13.52 5.02 -14.40
N LEU A 740 13.16 4.03 -13.61
CA LEU A 740 12.76 4.20 -12.22
C LEU A 740 13.89 4.80 -11.36
N ASN A 741 15.15 4.50 -11.66
CA ASN A 741 16.28 5.09 -10.96
C ASN A 741 16.38 6.60 -11.21
N ILE A 742 16.24 7.01 -12.47
CA ILE A 742 16.27 8.43 -12.84
C ILE A 742 15.08 9.16 -12.20
N LEU A 743 13.90 8.55 -12.25
CA LEU A 743 12.69 9.12 -11.64
C LEU A 743 12.82 9.26 -10.12
N PHE A 744 13.34 8.23 -9.46
CA PHE A 744 13.62 8.27 -8.04
C PHE A 744 14.61 9.39 -7.70
N GLN A 745 15.73 9.48 -8.42
CA GLN A 745 16.72 10.55 -8.23
C GLN A 745 16.11 11.92 -8.49
N TYR A 746 15.30 12.09 -9.55
CA TYR A 746 14.65 13.35 -9.87
C TYR A 746 13.76 13.86 -8.72
N ASN A 747 13.01 12.97 -8.08
CA ASN A 747 12.11 13.27 -6.98
C ASN A 747 12.76 13.19 -5.58
N MET A 748 14.02 12.76 -5.50
CA MET A 748 14.74 12.60 -4.24
C MET A 748 15.18 13.96 -3.68
N PRO A 749 14.96 14.25 -2.39
CA PRO A 749 15.45 15.48 -1.76
C PRO A 749 16.97 15.45 -1.57
N LEU A 750 17.60 16.63 -1.56
CA LEU A 750 19.05 16.76 -1.38
C LEU A 750 19.59 16.03 -0.13
N ARG A 751 18.84 16.04 0.98
CA ARG A 751 19.23 15.33 2.21
C ARG A 751 19.41 13.83 2.03
N ALA A 752 18.61 13.22 1.13
CA ALA A 752 18.69 11.79 0.89
C ALA A 752 20.04 11.37 0.28
N LEU A 753 20.77 12.28 -0.37
CA LEU A 753 22.16 12.03 -0.79
C LEU A 753 23.04 11.65 0.40
N ALA A 754 22.88 12.31 1.55
CA ALA A 754 23.64 11.95 2.75
C ALA A 754 23.12 10.67 3.43
N LYS A 755 21.85 10.35 3.26
CA LYS A 755 21.20 9.21 3.96
C LYS A 755 21.28 7.89 3.19
N MET A 756 21.70 7.91 1.89
CA MET A 756 21.65 6.73 1.00
C MET A 756 22.99 6.38 0.36
N THR A 757 24.07 7.08 0.67
CA THR A 757 25.37 6.90 -0.01
C THR A 757 26.42 6.23 0.87
N ASN A 758 26.02 5.54 1.93
CA ASN A 758 26.92 4.86 2.86
C ASN A 758 28.08 5.76 3.34
N GLY A 759 27.74 6.99 3.74
CA GLY A 759 28.69 7.95 4.27
C GLY A 759 29.60 8.63 3.22
N ALA A 760 29.42 8.36 1.92
CA ALA A 760 30.19 9.05 0.88
C ALA A 760 29.88 10.55 0.82
N ILE A 761 28.62 10.92 1.03
CA ILE A 761 28.17 12.32 1.10
C ILE A 761 27.71 12.61 2.53
N SER A 762 28.31 13.63 3.16
CA SER A 762 27.88 14.08 4.48
C SER A 762 26.78 15.14 4.40
N MET A 763 26.03 15.33 5.49
CA MET A 763 25.04 16.40 5.57
C MET A 763 25.68 17.79 5.46
N GLY A 764 26.94 17.94 5.86
CA GLY A 764 27.72 19.16 5.66
C GLY A 764 27.98 19.48 4.18
N MET A 765 28.19 18.44 3.35
CA MET A 765 28.30 18.62 1.89
C MET A 765 26.94 19.03 1.28
N VAL A 766 25.83 18.43 1.75
CA VAL A 766 24.48 18.84 1.33
C VAL A 766 24.23 20.30 1.68
N ASP A 767 24.63 20.78 2.85
CA ASP A 767 24.55 22.21 3.20
C ASP A 767 25.34 23.09 2.25
N GLY A 768 26.51 22.62 1.81
CA GLY A 768 27.31 23.32 0.81
C GLY A 768 26.57 23.44 -0.53
N ILE A 769 25.90 22.39 -0.98
CA ILE A 769 25.04 22.40 -2.17
C ILE A 769 23.87 23.37 -1.99
N VAL A 770 23.20 23.36 -0.84
CA VAL A 770 22.12 24.29 -0.53
C VAL A 770 22.61 25.76 -0.55
N MET A 771 23.79 26.04 -0.02
CA MET A 771 24.39 27.38 -0.06
C MET A 771 24.67 27.82 -1.51
N GLU A 772 25.20 26.92 -2.31
CA GLU A 772 25.45 27.13 -3.73
C GLU A 772 24.13 27.46 -4.47
N LEU A 773 23.09 26.67 -4.25
CA LEU A 773 21.75 26.90 -4.83
C LEU A 773 21.11 28.23 -4.36
N LYS A 774 21.44 28.72 -3.16
CA LYS A 774 21.03 30.06 -2.67
C LYS A 774 21.77 31.23 -3.31
N GLY A 775 22.79 30.96 -4.14
CA GLY A 775 23.57 31.95 -4.85
C GLY A 775 24.95 32.26 -4.21
N PHE A 776 25.33 31.55 -3.14
CA PHE A 776 26.67 31.66 -2.52
C PHE A 776 27.65 30.65 -3.17
N TRP A 777 27.83 30.74 -4.48
CA TRP A 777 28.44 29.68 -5.28
C TRP A 777 29.82 29.29 -4.81
N ILE A 778 30.77 30.29 -4.66
CA ILE A 778 32.15 30.00 -4.26
C ILE A 778 32.18 29.39 -2.86
N ILE A 779 31.44 29.98 -1.91
CA ILE A 779 31.41 29.55 -0.52
C ILE A 779 30.80 28.16 -0.43
N GLY A 780 29.72 27.92 -1.19
CA GLY A 780 29.06 26.61 -1.24
C GLY A 780 29.99 25.49 -1.75
N ILE A 781 30.67 25.73 -2.88
CA ILE A 781 31.63 24.79 -3.46
C ILE A 781 32.81 24.53 -2.50
N LEU A 782 33.39 25.60 -1.94
CA LEU A 782 34.47 25.44 -0.94
C LEU A 782 34.01 24.65 0.28
N ARG A 783 32.77 24.85 0.74
CA ARG A 783 32.19 24.07 1.83
C ARG A 783 32.03 22.59 1.46
N VAL A 784 31.53 22.27 0.25
CA VAL A 784 31.42 20.89 -0.24
C VAL A 784 32.80 20.22 -0.19
N ILE A 785 33.84 20.86 -0.75
CA ILE A 785 35.20 20.33 -0.78
C ILE A 785 35.75 20.12 0.65
N TRP A 786 35.60 21.11 1.52
CA TRP A 786 36.04 21.03 2.89
C TRP A 786 35.36 19.92 3.66
N GLU A 787 34.04 19.85 3.59
CA GLU A 787 33.27 18.80 4.26
C GLU A 787 33.54 17.41 3.67
N ALA A 788 33.84 17.29 2.39
CA ALA A 788 34.27 16.01 1.78
C ALA A 788 35.60 15.52 2.37
N LEU A 789 36.64 16.39 2.42
CA LEU A 789 37.93 16.05 3.01
C LEU A 789 37.79 15.71 4.50
N LYS A 790 37.03 16.50 5.24
CA LYS A 790 36.75 16.26 6.65
C LYS A 790 36.02 14.95 6.86
N ASN A 791 35.02 14.64 6.02
CA ASN A 791 34.22 13.41 6.11
C ASN A 791 35.07 12.15 5.95
N VAL A 792 35.99 12.12 4.98
CA VAL A 792 36.92 11.00 4.78
C VAL A 792 37.76 10.74 6.05
N VAL A 793 38.32 11.79 6.64
CA VAL A 793 39.15 11.65 7.86
C VAL A 793 38.30 11.19 9.06
N LEU A 794 37.11 11.73 9.22
CA LEU A 794 36.24 11.39 10.34
C LEU A 794 35.66 9.99 10.21
N ASN A 795 35.30 9.55 9.01
CA ASN A 795 34.83 8.18 8.77
C ASN A 795 35.93 7.17 9.09
N SER A 796 37.14 7.36 8.57
CA SER A 796 38.27 6.48 8.88
C SER A 796 38.53 6.33 10.39
N ARG A 797 38.46 7.41 11.15
CA ARG A 797 38.61 7.40 12.60
C ARG A 797 37.48 6.69 13.34
N MET A 798 36.24 6.85 12.87
CA MET A 798 35.05 6.21 13.47
C MET A 798 35.09 4.71 13.23
N GLU A 799 35.37 4.29 11.98
CA GLU A 799 35.52 2.87 11.65
C GLU A 799 36.60 2.18 12.48
N GLU A 800 37.75 2.86 12.68
CA GLU A 800 38.85 2.30 13.51
C GLU A 800 38.39 2.12 14.96
N ARG A 801 37.67 3.07 15.54
CA ARG A 801 37.13 2.95 16.90
C ARG A 801 36.10 1.84 17.03
N LEU A 802 35.17 1.76 16.10
CA LEU A 802 34.11 0.73 16.11
C LEU A 802 34.67 -0.69 15.87
N LYS A 803 35.78 -0.83 15.11
CA LYS A 803 36.45 -2.12 14.90
C LYS A 803 37.25 -2.58 16.13
N ASN A 804 37.79 -1.64 16.94
CA ASN A 804 38.62 -1.93 18.10
C ASN A 804 37.82 -2.06 19.39
N SER A 805 36.54 -1.85 19.35
CA SER A 805 35.60 -1.93 20.47
C SER A 805 34.74 -3.20 20.39
#